data_7d6d70a465ca0a70a2588b0b9c7105f8
#
_entry.id   7d6d70a465ca0a70a2588b0b9c7105f8
#
_cell.length_a   1.000
_cell.length_b   1.000
_cell.length_c   1.000
_cell.angle_alpha   90.00
_cell.angle_beta   90.00
_cell.angle_gamma   90.00
#
_symmetry.space_group_name_H-M   'P 1'
#
loop_
_entity.id
_entity.type
_entity.pdbx_description
1 polymer ?
#
loop_
_entity_poly.entity_id
_entity_poly.type
_entity_poly.pdbx_seq_one_letter_code
_entity_poly.pdbx_strand_id
1 'polypeptide(L)'
;MPATSPTLADFGFMSPGPASIHVYNDANSRPLFGILRVPEDGGFQRQVIVHGTRHGIERWHLVDSADAKDAIGKAVHGGKVPLYGLDRLLARPDAPVLYMFDEYGADVAQEMLPDHVVVSGANETCLDPLSARAVTIWPDAGEAGTNAAIEAADAIKKVRYSTGESRGQTLGIDLPDNLPDGWNPAVSDPEQFGIDIASLARNPVPTEQAFRPFVIMPHGYKMSKTGLVFKGDDDVTHQVTKTPFRVVAESDLAENGAAGVILRWQNRGQTVEFVALRGQISARGSSLTKELRENKMLFPESMARLLLDFLGTVEARKFIRTVNTVGWDQGSGWERPLFVMPGGDVVGSGHSEIRFAAPNVNAAKERLKYTPSGTLDEWQEYVAARAAGNSRLVLGICLALTSPLLKVLGSVIEAGGVHIWGGNGLGKSTYSHVLTSVWGDPRKLMTELDGTKTGFENAAELASCIGLFLEELKNDDKGINKEIGRIIYMWANRKGGLRSGPNIALRETKEFDIMFCSTGEYHLKTVIETSGGTYTGGIEARMTSIKAEPDGSGYGLLDTIHDAHTSKAFVDRMKDDCECYHGTAGRHFVARLIEDLTQTGRESIRQWFAESIELFIDDYVPAGADKMIHRVAKRFAVMATVGELALEYGTLPWAKGEAFRGVGACFQSWLADRGGLGAREDILAVQQVRRFIEQHRFSRFEDVDAARTAIGTTGKEGADCYLSNVRDAVGFRELTRDSDGTEAYSYYVQAEQWKNAVCKGIDSTRAAKAVRDAGALQTGAGRNLTMKKMIPGVGKVRVYVITPAIMRAGDADDADDDDQE
;
A
#
# COMPACT_ATOMS: atom_id res chain seq x y z
N MET A 1 4.02 33.34 61.34
CA MET A 1 5.33 32.90 60.83
C MET A 1 5.23 32.90 59.30
N PRO A 2 6.26 33.25 58.55
CA PRO A 2 6.20 33.05 57.10
C PRO A 2 5.99 31.58 56.83
N ALA A 3 5.09 31.28 55.87
CA ALA A 3 4.84 29.93 55.47
C ALA A 3 6.15 29.30 54.91
N THR A 4 6.43 28.07 55.27
CA THR A 4 7.51 27.30 54.63
C THR A 4 7.05 26.86 53.24
N SER A 5 7.98 26.72 52.33
CA SER A 5 7.65 26.20 50.98
C SER A 5 7.02 24.81 51.09
N PRO A 6 6.01 24.51 50.26
CA PRO A 6 5.36 23.20 50.23
C PRO A 6 6.32 22.11 49.72
N THR A 7 6.15 20.91 50.21
CA THR A 7 6.88 19.73 49.78
C THR A 7 5.95 18.71 49.14
N LEU A 8 6.47 17.78 48.32
CA LEU A 8 5.67 16.70 47.75
C LEU A 8 5.03 15.83 48.84
N ALA A 9 5.67 15.67 49.99
CA ALA A 9 5.13 14.91 51.12
C ALA A 9 3.86 15.56 51.70
N ASP A 10 3.69 16.88 51.63
CA ASP A 10 2.47 17.57 52.05
C ASP A 10 1.22 17.15 51.25
N PHE A 11 1.43 16.54 50.06
CA PHE A 11 0.38 16.11 49.15
C PHE A 11 0.36 14.57 48.94
N GLY A 12 1.09 13.83 49.80
CA GLY A 12 1.04 12.34 49.79
C GLY A 12 2.06 11.66 48.88
N PHE A 13 2.99 12.36 48.29
CA PHE A 13 4.06 11.79 47.48
C PHE A 13 5.29 11.49 48.35
N MET A 14 5.55 10.19 48.56
CA MET A 14 6.59 9.72 49.53
C MET A 14 7.98 9.53 48.90
N SER A 15 8.11 9.64 47.56
CA SER A 15 9.39 9.50 46.85
C SER A 15 9.49 10.53 45.74
N PRO A 16 10.69 10.91 45.28
CA PRO A 16 10.86 11.69 44.08
C PRO A 16 10.48 10.87 42.86
N GLY A 17 9.20 10.94 42.54
CA GLY A 17 8.66 10.46 41.27
C GLY A 17 8.63 11.63 40.28
N PRO A 18 7.96 11.46 39.12
CA PRO A 18 7.85 12.53 38.12
C PRO A 18 6.94 13.71 38.57
N ALA A 19 6.41 13.70 39.80
CA ALA A 19 5.67 14.82 40.33
C ALA A 19 6.61 15.94 40.81
N SER A 20 6.26 17.21 40.54
CA SER A 20 7.04 18.38 40.97
C SER A 20 6.16 19.49 41.53
N ILE A 21 6.72 20.32 42.41
CA ILE A 21 6.06 21.53 42.94
C ILE A 21 6.89 22.75 42.53
N HIS A 22 6.24 23.70 41.90
CA HIS A 22 6.83 24.97 41.49
C HIS A 22 6.20 26.10 42.30
N VAL A 23 7.01 26.76 43.18
CA VAL A 23 6.51 27.75 44.10
C VAL A 23 6.74 29.15 43.57
N TYR A 24 5.70 29.97 43.57
CA TYR A 24 5.75 31.38 43.24
C TYR A 24 6.01 32.19 44.48
N ASN A 25 7.11 32.95 44.48
CA ASN A 25 7.52 33.77 45.59
C ASN A 25 7.28 35.26 45.30
N ASP A 26 7.10 36.06 46.38
CA ASP A 26 7.14 37.51 46.30
C ASP A 26 8.59 38.04 46.17
N ALA A 27 8.75 39.34 46.07
CA ALA A 27 10.06 40.01 46.00
C ALA A 27 10.98 39.75 47.19
N ASN A 28 10.44 39.29 48.32
CA ASN A 28 11.16 38.96 49.53
C ASN A 28 11.31 37.46 49.74
N SER A 29 11.18 36.65 48.67
CA SER A 29 11.26 35.20 48.68
C SER A 29 10.21 34.51 49.58
N ARG A 30 9.05 35.16 49.81
CA ARG A 30 7.96 34.55 50.55
C ARG A 30 7.04 33.80 49.59
N PRO A 31 6.72 32.53 49.88
CA PRO A 31 5.86 31.76 49.01
C PRO A 31 4.42 32.32 49.01
N LEU A 32 3.88 32.54 47.81
CA LEU A 32 2.52 33.07 47.57
C LEU A 32 1.56 31.93 47.26
N PHE A 33 1.89 31.15 46.25
CA PHE A 33 1.16 29.95 45.84
C PHE A 33 2.12 29.00 45.11
N GLY A 34 1.66 27.82 44.77
CA GLY A 34 2.46 26.89 43.97
C GLY A 34 1.64 26.17 42.93
N ILE A 35 2.33 25.54 41.99
CA ILE A 35 1.79 24.64 40.99
C ILE A 35 2.34 23.24 41.28
N LEU A 36 1.44 22.30 41.59
CA LEU A 36 1.73 20.88 41.67
C LEU A 36 1.53 20.28 40.30
N ARG A 37 2.57 19.64 39.75
CA ARG A 37 2.53 18.90 38.50
C ARG A 37 2.53 17.41 38.82
N VAL A 38 1.46 16.71 38.40
CA VAL A 38 1.27 15.29 38.67
C VAL A 38 1.23 14.56 37.33
N PRO A 39 1.96 13.44 37.17
CA PRO A 39 1.88 12.63 35.96
C PRO A 39 0.48 12.09 35.74
N GLU A 40 0.03 12.08 34.49
CA GLU A 40 -1.22 11.51 34.06
C GLU A 40 -0.97 10.79 32.71
N ASP A 41 -1.80 9.83 32.32
CA ASP A 41 -1.65 9.10 31.05
C ASP A 41 -1.62 10.07 29.86
N GLY A 42 -0.44 10.15 29.20
CA GLY A 42 -0.19 11.04 28.06
C GLY A 42 0.26 12.45 28.39
N GLY A 43 0.59 12.79 29.66
CA GLY A 43 1.08 14.12 30.04
C GLY A 43 1.15 14.40 31.54
N PHE A 44 0.85 15.62 31.91
CA PHE A 44 0.84 16.04 33.29
C PHE A 44 -0.40 16.92 33.62
N GLN A 45 -1.03 16.65 34.75
CA GLN A 45 -2.04 17.52 35.32
C GLN A 45 -1.39 18.61 36.17
N ARG A 46 -1.83 19.87 35.99
CA ARG A 46 -1.40 21.01 36.80
C ARG A 46 -2.49 21.34 37.80
N GLN A 47 -2.12 21.39 39.05
CA GLN A 47 -3.01 21.74 40.16
C GLN A 47 -2.45 22.91 40.96
N VAL A 48 -3.31 23.89 41.31
CA VAL A 48 -2.92 25.04 42.12
C VAL A 48 -2.93 24.66 43.59
N ILE A 49 -1.88 25.09 44.31
CA ILE A 49 -1.77 24.92 45.74
C ILE A 49 -1.63 26.28 46.40
N VAL A 50 -2.34 26.50 47.46
CA VAL A 50 -2.27 27.75 48.27
C VAL A 50 -2.11 27.42 49.73
N HIS A 51 -1.47 28.34 50.45
CA HIS A 51 -1.37 28.29 51.90
C HIS A 51 -2.57 29.02 52.54
N GLY A 52 -3.24 28.35 53.46
CA GLY A 52 -4.41 28.90 54.13
C GLY A 52 -5.00 27.98 55.19
N THR A 53 -5.99 28.48 55.93
CA THR A 53 -6.67 27.73 56.98
C THR A 53 -7.80 26.93 56.40
N ARG A 54 -7.70 25.58 56.45
CA ARG A 54 -8.77 24.67 56.13
C ARG A 54 -9.08 23.75 57.31
N HIS A 55 -10.31 23.72 57.76
CA HIS A 55 -10.74 22.99 58.94
C HIS A 55 -9.98 23.36 60.23
N GLY A 56 -9.64 24.65 60.40
CA GLY A 56 -8.93 25.15 61.57
C GLY A 56 -7.42 24.88 61.58
N ILE A 57 -6.86 24.30 60.52
CA ILE A 57 -5.43 24.00 60.39
C ILE A 57 -4.86 24.84 59.28
N GLU A 58 -3.80 25.58 59.58
CA GLU A 58 -3.06 26.39 58.61
C GLU A 58 -2.03 25.50 57.90
N ARG A 59 -2.24 25.25 56.60
CA ARG A 59 -1.36 24.42 55.77
C ARG A 59 -1.54 24.70 54.26
N TRP A 60 -0.64 24.16 53.46
CA TRP A 60 -0.82 24.07 52.00
C TRP A 60 -1.94 23.10 51.64
N HIS A 61 -2.77 23.46 50.68
CA HIS A 61 -3.84 22.60 50.20
C HIS A 61 -4.08 22.82 48.70
N LEU A 62 -4.60 21.77 48.05
CA LEU A 62 -5.01 21.80 46.65
C LEU A 62 -6.27 22.62 46.47
N VAL A 63 -6.36 23.35 45.37
CA VAL A 63 -7.53 24.12 44.97
C VAL A 63 -8.17 23.47 43.74
N ASP A 64 -9.48 23.36 43.73
CA ASP A 64 -10.23 22.87 42.59
C ASP A 64 -10.00 23.80 41.39
N SER A 65 -9.96 23.20 40.19
CA SER A 65 -9.66 23.93 38.95
C SER A 65 -10.60 25.10 38.68
N ALA A 66 -11.86 25.00 39.10
CA ALA A 66 -12.85 26.06 38.99
C ALA A 66 -12.51 27.29 39.85
N ASP A 67 -11.88 27.06 41.01
CA ASP A 67 -11.55 28.11 42.02
C ASP A 67 -10.09 28.58 41.89
N ALA A 68 -9.28 27.97 41.04
CA ALA A 68 -7.85 28.21 40.91
C ALA A 68 -7.50 29.69 40.64
N LYS A 69 -8.24 30.34 39.74
CA LYS A 69 -8.00 31.74 39.36
C LYS A 69 -8.30 32.72 40.55
N ASP A 70 -9.39 32.45 41.26
CA ASP A 70 -9.74 33.25 42.46
C ASP A 70 -8.76 33.04 43.61
N ALA A 71 -8.30 31.80 43.78
CA ALA A 71 -7.29 31.49 44.82
C ALA A 71 -5.95 32.16 44.53
N ILE A 72 -5.48 32.13 43.28
CA ILE A 72 -4.28 32.86 42.87
C ILE A 72 -4.45 34.37 43.09
N GLY A 73 -5.57 34.95 42.65
CA GLY A 73 -5.87 36.35 42.83
C GLY A 73 -5.85 36.79 44.31
N LYS A 74 -6.35 35.96 45.23
CA LYS A 74 -6.26 36.18 46.66
C LYS A 74 -4.83 36.06 47.18
N ALA A 75 -4.07 35.07 46.71
CA ALA A 75 -2.68 34.86 47.11
C ALA A 75 -1.76 36.02 46.71
N VAL A 76 -2.04 36.67 45.58
CA VAL A 76 -1.31 37.86 45.09
C VAL A 76 -2.00 39.19 45.54
N HIS A 77 -2.95 39.15 46.49
CA HIS A 77 -3.69 40.31 47.01
C HIS A 77 -4.34 41.19 45.93
N GLY A 78 -4.87 40.56 44.85
CA GLY A 78 -5.49 41.26 43.72
C GLY A 78 -4.51 41.91 42.72
N GLY A 79 -3.21 41.70 42.91
CA GLY A 79 -2.17 42.12 41.98
C GLY A 79 -2.03 41.19 40.77
N LYS A 80 -1.09 41.53 39.90
CA LYS A 80 -0.69 40.63 38.80
C LYS A 80 0.10 39.45 39.36
N VAL A 81 -0.01 38.31 38.68
CA VAL A 81 0.79 37.13 39.00
C VAL A 81 2.29 37.46 38.85
N PRO A 82 3.16 37.20 39.84
CA PRO A 82 4.59 37.42 39.71
C PRO A 82 5.20 36.46 38.69
N LEU A 83 6.40 36.80 38.24
CA LEU A 83 7.22 35.83 37.47
C LEU A 83 7.54 34.62 38.34
N TYR A 84 7.49 33.44 37.81
CA TYR A 84 8.14 32.29 38.43
C TYR A 84 9.66 32.51 38.44
N GLY A 85 10.31 32.31 39.57
CA GLY A 85 11.72 32.69 39.77
C GLY A 85 12.00 34.19 39.97
N LEU A 86 10.99 35.00 40.39
CA LEU A 86 11.16 36.42 40.68
C LEU A 86 12.22 36.66 41.75
N ASP A 87 12.26 35.84 42.77
CA ASP A 87 13.24 35.85 43.83
C ASP A 87 14.66 35.61 43.33
N ARG A 88 14.84 34.65 42.42
CA ARG A 88 16.12 34.42 41.74
C ARG A 88 16.54 35.59 40.88
N LEU A 89 15.57 36.22 40.20
CA LEU A 89 15.81 37.39 39.36
C LEU A 89 16.30 38.58 40.15
N LEU A 90 15.71 38.85 41.32
CA LEU A 90 16.06 39.97 42.19
C LEU A 90 17.38 39.72 42.94
N ALA A 91 17.67 38.46 43.28
CA ALA A 91 18.93 38.10 43.95
C ALA A 91 20.16 38.22 43.04
N ARG A 92 19.99 38.21 41.72
CA ARG A 92 21.10 38.28 40.75
C ARG A 92 20.84 39.37 39.69
N PRO A 93 20.99 40.65 40.03
CA PRO A 93 20.61 41.79 39.18
C PRO A 93 21.40 41.88 37.87
N ASP A 94 22.63 41.38 37.85
CA ASP A 94 23.51 41.48 36.67
C ASP A 94 23.55 40.20 35.81
N ALA A 95 22.93 39.11 36.25
CA ALA A 95 22.94 37.87 35.48
C ALA A 95 22.04 37.97 34.22
N PRO A 96 22.43 37.32 33.09
CA PRO A 96 21.55 37.26 31.93
C PRO A 96 20.25 36.53 32.25
N VAL A 97 19.15 37.02 31.72
CA VAL A 97 17.81 36.48 32.00
C VAL A 97 17.35 35.61 30.81
N LEU A 98 16.90 34.41 31.13
CA LEU A 98 16.23 33.51 30.21
C LEU A 98 14.74 33.42 30.58
N TYR A 99 13.86 33.68 29.63
CA TYR A 99 12.40 33.63 29.80
C TYR A 99 11.84 32.40 29.10
N MET A 100 11.14 31.54 29.82
CA MET A 100 10.48 30.33 29.35
C MET A 100 8.97 30.38 29.61
N PHE A 101 8.22 29.41 29.10
CA PHE A 101 6.76 29.45 29.12
C PHE A 101 6.12 28.52 30.15
N ASP A 102 6.91 27.67 30.77
CA ASP A 102 6.47 26.80 31.87
C ASP A 102 7.48 26.74 33.01
N GLU A 103 7.00 26.38 34.19
CA GLU A 103 7.80 26.37 35.42
C GLU A 103 8.82 25.25 35.42
N TYR A 104 8.45 24.06 34.92
CA TYR A 104 9.31 22.89 34.89
C TYR A 104 10.46 23.08 33.91
N GLY A 105 10.14 23.59 32.72
CA GLY A 105 11.17 23.98 31.74
C GLY A 105 12.15 25.00 32.29
N ALA A 106 11.63 25.98 33.06
CA ALA A 106 12.47 26.97 33.68
C ALA A 106 13.42 26.39 34.77
N ASP A 107 12.96 25.40 35.52
CA ASP A 107 13.82 24.76 36.54
C ASP A 107 14.89 23.87 35.89
N VAL A 108 14.52 23.08 34.90
CA VAL A 108 15.46 22.26 34.14
C VAL A 108 16.51 23.12 33.42
N ALA A 109 16.09 24.21 32.77
CA ALA A 109 17.00 25.15 32.14
C ALA A 109 17.90 25.88 33.13
N GLN A 110 17.40 26.16 34.33
CA GLN A 110 18.21 26.78 35.42
C GLN A 110 19.32 25.84 35.88
N GLU A 111 19.07 24.53 35.98
CA GLU A 111 20.09 23.54 36.32
C GLU A 111 21.14 23.41 35.19
N MET A 112 20.73 23.45 33.94
CA MET A 112 21.63 23.36 32.78
C MET A 112 22.44 24.66 32.55
N LEU A 113 21.89 25.82 32.97
CA LEU A 113 22.47 27.14 32.71
C LEU A 113 22.65 27.92 34.05
N PRO A 114 23.55 27.51 34.92
CA PRO A 114 23.71 28.11 36.25
C PRO A 114 24.13 29.58 36.22
N ASP A 115 24.73 30.04 35.13
CA ASP A 115 25.14 31.43 34.94
C ASP A 115 23.98 32.38 34.59
N HIS A 116 22.85 31.83 34.14
CA HIS A 116 21.63 32.56 33.81
C HIS A 116 20.68 32.61 34.99
N VAL A 117 19.75 33.54 34.95
CA VAL A 117 18.53 33.51 35.76
C VAL A 117 17.37 33.11 34.86
N VAL A 118 16.82 31.93 35.12
CA VAL A 118 15.68 31.45 34.33
C VAL A 118 14.39 31.77 35.05
N VAL A 119 13.49 32.41 34.31
CA VAL A 119 12.15 32.80 34.79
C VAL A 119 11.07 32.30 33.85
N SER A 120 9.87 32.10 34.35
CA SER A 120 8.73 31.84 33.45
C SER A 120 7.51 32.68 33.84
N GLY A 121 6.59 32.80 32.87
CA GLY A 121 5.35 33.55 33.09
C GLY A 121 4.29 33.24 32.04
N ALA A 122 3.03 33.37 32.43
CA ALA A 122 1.86 33.22 31.56
C ALA A 122 1.17 34.57 31.31
N ASN A 123 0.11 34.57 30.48
CA ASN A 123 -0.57 35.78 29.97
C ASN A 123 -1.02 36.85 30.99
N GLU A 124 -1.07 36.58 32.29
CA GLU A 124 -1.46 37.55 33.31
C GLU A 124 -0.28 37.93 34.24
N THR A 125 0.95 37.54 33.84
CA THR A 125 2.16 37.74 34.62
C THR A 125 2.62 39.20 34.62
N CYS A 126 3.15 39.68 35.77
CA CYS A 126 3.79 40.97 35.85
C CYS A 126 5.19 40.95 35.25
N LEU A 127 5.37 41.57 34.11
CA LEU A 127 6.65 41.63 33.39
C LEU A 127 7.50 42.87 33.77
N ASP A 128 7.00 43.75 34.66
CA ASP A 128 7.70 44.96 35.05
C ASP A 128 9.15 44.71 35.56
N PRO A 129 9.44 43.59 36.29
CA PRO A 129 10.81 43.27 36.72
C PRO A 129 11.80 43.02 35.57
N LEU A 130 11.30 42.78 34.36
CA LEU A 130 12.12 42.55 33.14
C LEU A 130 12.44 43.84 32.38
N SER A 131 11.83 44.96 32.75
CA SER A 131 11.93 46.23 32.00
C SER A 131 13.38 46.70 31.76
N ALA A 132 14.22 46.65 32.79
CA ALA A 132 15.61 47.09 32.73
C ALA A 132 16.63 45.97 32.41
N ARG A 133 16.17 44.75 32.15
CA ARG A 133 17.03 43.57 31.96
C ARG A 133 17.20 43.20 30.48
N ALA A 134 18.36 42.67 30.13
CA ALA A 134 18.51 41.93 28.88
C ALA A 134 17.81 40.58 29.04
N VAL A 135 16.81 40.31 28.20
CA VAL A 135 15.98 39.10 28.28
C VAL A 135 16.12 38.30 27.00
N THR A 136 16.51 37.09 27.15
CA THR A 136 16.48 36.10 26.06
C THR A 136 15.24 35.21 26.23
N ILE A 137 14.43 35.09 25.19
CA ILE A 137 13.23 34.27 25.23
C ILE A 137 13.57 32.92 24.60
N TRP A 138 13.28 31.84 25.32
CA TRP A 138 13.38 30.48 24.85
C TRP A 138 11.96 29.93 24.55
N PRO A 139 11.55 29.79 23.29
CA PRO A 139 10.25 29.24 22.94
C PRO A 139 10.19 27.73 23.09
N ASP A 140 9.01 27.17 23.28
CA ASP A 140 8.78 25.79 22.90
C ASP A 140 8.86 25.65 21.36
N ALA A 141 9.34 24.54 20.87
CA ALA A 141 9.40 24.31 19.42
C ALA A 141 7.99 24.24 18.80
N GLY A 142 7.88 24.66 17.54
CA GLY A 142 6.65 24.65 16.79
C GLY A 142 5.85 25.96 16.82
N GLU A 143 4.70 25.94 16.12
CA GLU A 143 3.90 27.16 15.90
C GLU A 143 3.40 27.82 17.18
N ALA A 144 2.89 27.00 18.12
CA ALA A 144 2.33 27.52 19.38
C ALA A 144 3.39 28.22 20.23
N GLY A 145 4.57 27.60 20.36
CA GLY A 145 5.67 28.18 21.11
C GLY A 145 6.24 29.44 20.46
N THR A 146 6.38 29.44 19.13
CA THR A 146 6.82 30.65 18.41
C THR A 146 5.85 31.80 18.54
N ASN A 147 4.55 31.55 18.44
CA ASN A 147 3.53 32.58 18.62
C ASN A 147 3.53 33.14 20.07
N ALA A 148 3.65 32.26 21.06
CA ALA A 148 3.78 32.68 22.47
C ALA A 148 5.04 33.52 22.68
N ALA A 149 6.16 33.18 22.04
CA ALA A 149 7.40 33.98 22.12
C ALA A 149 7.26 35.37 21.46
N ILE A 150 6.57 35.46 20.33
CA ILE A 150 6.26 36.76 19.70
C ILE A 150 5.43 37.64 20.63
N GLU A 151 4.35 37.06 21.21
CA GLU A 151 3.48 37.77 22.14
C GLU A 151 4.25 38.24 23.40
N ALA A 152 5.11 37.36 23.95
CA ALA A 152 5.96 37.69 25.10
C ALA A 152 6.98 38.80 24.79
N ALA A 153 7.63 38.71 23.62
CA ALA A 153 8.56 39.74 23.16
C ALA A 153 7.89 41.12 23.05
N ASP A 154 6.70 41.17 22.46
CA ASP A 154 5.91 42.37 22.31
C ASP A 154 5.44 42.91 23.68
N ALA A 155 5.03 42.03 24.59
CA ALA A 155 4.64 42.39 25.95
C ALA A 155 5.82 42.99 26.73
N ILE A 156 7.00 42.39 26.66
CA ILE A 156 8.23 42.90 27.31
C ILE A 156 8.63 44.24 26.68
N LYS A 157 8.57 44.40 25.39
CA LYS A 157 8.82 45.70 24.69
C LYS A 157 7.85 46.80 25.15
N LYS A 158 6.55 46.49 25.30
CA LYS A 158 5.53 47.43 25.81
C LYS A 158 5.81 47.89 27.26
N VAL A 159 6.20 46.96 28.14
CA VAL A 159 6.58 47.30 29.52
C VAL A 159 7.77 48.24 29.54
N ARG A 160 8.81 48.01 28.78
CA ARG A 160 9.97 48.88 28.65
C ARG A 160 9.57 50.27 28.16
N TYR A 161 8.72 50.33 27.12
CA TYR A 161 8.24 51.63 26.63
C TYR A 161 7.44 52.39 27.69
N SER A 162 6.60 51.72 28.46
CA SER A 162 5.78 52.37 29.50
C SER A 162 6.58 52.83 30.70
N THR A 163 7.69 52.19 31.04
CA THR A 163 8.59 52.54 32.14
C THR A 163 9.68 53.55 31.74
N GLY A 164 9.79 53.86 30.44
CA GLY A 164 10.83 54.73 29.91
C GLY A 164 12.25 54.16 29.93
N GLU A 165 12.39 52.84 30.11
CA GLU A 165 13.66 52.16 30.12
C GLU A 165 14.17 51.85 28.73
N SER A 166 15.36 52.34 28.39
CA SER A 166 16.00 52.12 27.09
C SER A 166 17.14 51.11 27.13
N ARG A 167 17.52 50.62 28.33
CA ARG A 167 18.72 49.80 28.54
C ARG A 167 18.54 48.32 28.33
N GLY A 168 17.33 47.79 28.33
CA GLY A 168 17.06 46.37 28.16
C GLY A 168 16.96 45.96 26.67
N GLN A 169 17.54 44.81 26.32
CA GLN A 169 17.39 44.17 24.99
C GLN A 169 16.53 42.91 25.11
N THR A 170 15.67 42.69 24.14
CA THR A 170 14.93 41.41 24.01
C THR A 170 15.48 40.65 22.83
N LEU A 171 15.98 39.47 23.11
CA LEU A 171 16.53 38.54 22.15
C LEU A 171 15.74 37.23 22.14
N GLY A 172 15.96 36.38 21.18
CA GLY A 172 15.31 35.07 21.07
C GLY A 172 16.30 33.96 20.82
N ILE A 173 15.93 32.75 21.19
CA ILE A 173 16.60 31.53 20.75
C ILE A 173 15.97 31.10 19.44
N ASP A 174 16.79 30.98 18.39
CA ASP A 174 16.38 30.42 17.10
C ASP A 174 16.52 28.89 17.15
N LEU A 175 15.40 28.21 17.39
CA LEU A 175 15.37 26.75 17.46
C LEU A 175 15.35 26.13 16.06
N PRO A 176 16.03 24.98 15.86
CA PRO A 176 15.94 24.23 14.62
C PRO A 176 14.51 23.83 14.27
N ASP A 177 14.16 23.88 12.98
CA ASP A 177 12.81 23.57 12.49
C ASP A 177 12.43 22.08 12.57
N ASN A 178 13.40 21.19 12.77
CA ASN A 178 13.23 19.74 12.84
C ASN A 178 12.84 19.22 14.22
N LEU A 179 12.66 20.09 15.20
CA LEU A 179 12.25 19.69 16.55
C LEU A 179 10.77 19.32 16.59
N PRO A 180 10.38 18.34 17.41
CA PRO A 180 8.97 18.03 17.65
C PRO A 180 8.20 19.25 18.20
N ASP A 181 6.94 19.41 17.80
CA ASP A 181 6.08 20.46 18.33
C ASP A 181 5.98 20.36 19.88
N GLY A 182 6.18 21.48 20.56
CA GLY A 182 6.19 21.55 22.02
C GLY A 182 7.50 21.09 22.67
N TRP A 183 8.54 20.79 21.89
CA TRP A 183 9.83 20.44 22.45
C TRP A 183 10.45 21.64 23.21
N ASN A 184 10.94 21.34 24.38
CA ASN A 184 11.84 22.22 25.17
C ASN A 184 12.81 21.31 25.96
N PRO A 185 13.86 21.85 26.60
CA PRO A 185 14.86 21.04 27.31
C PRO A 185 14.34 20.12 28.40
N ALA A 186 13.14 20.36 28.87
CA ALA A 186 12.51 19.58 29.94
C ALA A 186 11.64 18.41 29.39
N VAL A 187 11.30 18.42 28.09
CA VAL A 187 10.44 17.39 27.45
C VAL A 187 11.25 16.19 27.01
N SER A 188 12.42 16.41 26.45
CA SER A 188 13.32 15.34 26.04
C SER A 188 14.77 15.80 25.95
N ASP A 189 15.69 14.85 26.06
CA ASP A 189 17.13 15.09 26.06
C ASP A 189 17.57 15.84 24.79
N PRO A 190 18.19 17.02 24.95
CA PRO A 190 18.70 17.82 23.84
C PRO A 190 19.74 17.11 22.97
N GLU A 191 20.53 16.21 23.53
CA GLU A 191 21.57 15.46 22.81
C GLU A 191 20.96 14.56 21.72
N GLN A 192 19.75 14.06 21.91
CA GLN A 192 19.04 13.25 20.90
C GLN A 192 18.79 14.02 19.60
N PHE A 193 18.75 15.35 19.68
CA PHE A 193 18.54 16.24 18.52
C PHE A 193 19.80 16.99 18.12
N GLY A 194 20.95 16.69 18.72
CA GLY A 194 22.21 17.37 18.47
C GLY A 194 22.23 18.83 18.93
N ILE A 195 21.47 19.18 19.97
CA ILE A 195 21.31 20.55 20.48
C ILE A 195 22.29 20.82 21.64
N ASP A 196 23.15 21.80 21.44
CA ASP A 196 23.95 22.39 22.50
C ASP A 196 23.22 23.58 23.13
N ILE A 197 22.53 23.31 24.23
CA ILE A 197 21.76 24.32 24.99
C ILE A 197 22.62 25.52 25.41
N ALA A 198 23.84 25.26 25.89
CA ALA A 198 24.74 26.31 26.34
C ALA A 198 25.22 27.20 25.17
N SER A 199 25.39 26.62 24.00
CA SER A 199 25.74 27.39 22.81
C SER A 199 24.58 28.26 22.33
N LEU A 200 23.35 27.72 22.31
CA LEU A 200 22.15 28.48 21.96
C LEU A 200 21.90 29.66 22.93
N ALA A 201 22.00 29.43 24.24
CA ALA A 201 21.83 30.48 25.24
C ALA A 201 22.90 31.57 25.17
N ARG A 202 24.11 31.23 24.74
CA ARG A 202 25.21 32.21 24.57
C ARG A 202 25.13 33.03 23.30
N ASN A 203 24.40 32.53 22.29
CA ASN A 203 24.31 33.16 20.97
C ASN A 203 22.86 33.49 20.60
N PRO A 204 22.12 34.22 21.43
CA PRO A 204 20.75 34.62 21.09
C PRO A 204 20.75 35.63 19.94
N VAL A 205 19.69 35.62 19.14
CA VAL A 205 19.53 36.49 17.98
C VAL A 205 18.38 37.50 18.19
N PRO A 206 18.27 38.58 17.39
CA PRO A 206 17.12 39.46 17.46
C PRO A 206 15.79 38.72 17.35
N THR A 207 14.78 39.15 18.12
CA THR A 207 13.46 38.45 18.14
C THR A 207 12.81 38.33 16.78
N GLU A 208 13.02 39.28 15.88
CA GLU A 208 12.52 39.28 14.51
C GLU A 208 13.20 38.21 13.66
N GLN A 209 14.40 37.78 14.00
CA GLN A 209 15.13 36.68 13.37
C GLN A 209 14.75 35.34 14.00
N ALA A 210 14.70 35.27 15.34
CA ALA A 210 14.39 34.05 16.09
C ALA A 210 12.93 33.62 15.89
N PHE A 211 11.99 34.56 15.92
CA PHE A 211 10.56 34.29 15.95
C PHE A 211 9.88 34.76 14.67
N ARG A 212 10.20 34.09 13.57
CA ARG A 212 9.49 34.34 12.34
C ARG A 212 8.11 33.70 12.41
N PRO A 213 7.05 34.40 11.97
CA PRO A 213 5.72 33.81 11.89
C PRO A 213 5.75 32.50 11.13
N PHE A 214 5.10 31.47 11.65
CA PHE A 214 4.97 30.18 10.96
C PHE A 214 4.19 30.32 9.65
N VAL A 215 3.25 31.24 9.61
CA VAL A 215 2.44 31.58 8.46
C VAL A 215 2.54 33.07 8.18
N ILE A 216 2.94 33.43 6.98
CA ILE A 216 2.94 34.81 6.49
C ILE A 216 1.58 35.06 5.86
N MET A 217 0.76 35.80 6.59
CA MET A 217 -0.59 36.16 6.12
C MET A 217 -0.48 37.21 5.02
N PRO A 218 -1.14 37.04 3.86
CA PRO A 218 -1.19 38.05 2.82
C PRO A 218 -1.87 39.33 3.31
N HIS A 219 -1.52 40.46 2.72
CA HIS A 219 -2.04 41.76 3.11
C HIS A 219 -3.57 41.80 3.11
N GLY A 220 -4.14 42.38 4.15
CA GLY A 220 -5.59 42.43 4.38
C GLY A 220 -6.24 41.18 4.96
N TYR A 221 -5.58 40.04 4.93
CA TYR A 221 -6.12 38.80 5.49
C TYR A 221 -5.77 38.60 6.95
N LYS A 222 -6.72 38.06 7.71
CA LYS A 222 -6.53 37.68 9.11
C LYS A 222 -7.36 36.45 9.45
N MET A 223 -6.78 35.51 10.16
CA MET A 223 -7.54 34.40 10.75
C MET A 223 -8.19 34.83 12.05
N SER A 224 -9.49 34.61 12.17
CA SER A 224 -10.27 34.91 13.37
C SER A 224 -10.82 33.63 14.00
N LYS A 225 -11.41 33.69 15.18
CA LYS A 225 -12.09 32.55 15.81
C LYS A 225 -13.27 32.03 14.98
N THR A 226 -13.82 32.82 14.08
CA THR A 226 -14.97 32.49 13.23
C THR A 226 -14.58 32.14 11.80
N GLY A 227 -13.29 32.20 11.45
CA GLY A 227 -12.77 31.88 10.13
C GLY A 227 -11.90 33.00 9.53
N LEU A 228 -11.57 32.88 8.27
CA LEU A 228 -10.75 33.84 7.54
C LEU A 228 -11.56 35.13 7.24
N VAL A 229 -10.98 36.26 7.54
CA VAL A 229 -11.52 37.59 7.22
C VAL A 229 -10.55 38.35 6.32
N PHE A 230 -11.09 39.23 5.49
CA PHE A 230 -10.34 40.13 4.62
C PHE A 230 -10.80 41.55 4.82
N LYS A 231 -9.88 42.46 5.01
CA LYS A 231 -10.12 43.92 5.09
C LYS A 231 -9.39 44.59 3.93
N GLY A 232 -10.14 45.13 2.97
CA GLY A 232 -9.60 45.88 1.83
C GLY A 232 -9.29 47.33 2.17
N ASP A 233 -8.84 48.11 1.18
CA ASP A 233 -8.51 49.53 1.33
C ASP A 233 -9.72 50.38 1.62
N ASP A 234 -10.92 49.87 1.40
CA ASP A 234 -12.20 50.49 1.73
C ASP A 234 -12.61 50.39 3.21
N ASP A 235 -11.74 49.85 4.07
CA ASP A 235 -12.00 49.60 5.47
C ASP A 235 -13.16 48.59 5.76
N VAL A 236 -13.75 47.99 4.74
CA VAL A 236 -14.83 47.00 4.88
C VAL A 236 -14.23 45.64 5.20
N THR A 237 -14.71 45.00 6.26
CA THR A 237 -14.29 43.66 6.64
C THR A 237 -15.25 42.61 6.03
N HIS A 238 -14.71 41.72 5.23
CA HIS A 238 -15.42 40.61 4.61
C HIS A 238 -15.12 39.29 5.34
N GLN A 239 -16.16 38.56 5.74
CA GLN A 239 -16.02 37.19 6.27
C GLN A 239 -15.82 36.23 5.09
N VAL A 240 -14.58 35.82 4.84
CA VAL A 240 -14.20 34.96 3.70
C VAL A 240 -14.63 33.52 3.94
N THR A 241 -14.31 32.96 5.12
CA THR A 241 -14.80 31.63 5.51
C THR A 241 -15.53 31.69 6.86
N LYS A 242 -16.48 30.78 7.07
CA LYS A 242 -17.16 30.56 8.38
C LYS A 242 -16.56 29.39 9.15
N THR A 243 -15.59 28.70 8.57
CA THR A 243 -14.82 27.65 9.21
C THR A 243 -13.44 28.20 9.51
N PRO A 244 -13.04 28.29 10.79
CA PRO A 244 -11.67 28.59 11.13
C PRO A 244 -10.78 27.41 10.71
N PHE A 245 -9.62 27.71 10.12
CA PHE A 245 -8.64 26.72 9.70
C PHE A 245 -7.23 27.22 9.98
N ARG A 246 -6.26 26.31 9.94
CA ARG A 246 -4.84 26.64 9.99
C ARG A 246 -4.18 26.27 8.68
N VAL A 247 -3.19 27.04 8.28
CA VAL A 247 -2.20 26.67 7.28
C VAL A 247 -1.09 25.91 8.02
N VAL A 248 -0.90 24.65 7.70
CA VAL A 248 0.04 23.77 8.42
C VAL A 248 1.44 23.83 7.82
N ALA A 249 1.52 23.88 6.50
CA ALA A 249 2.78 23.85 5.78
C ALA A 249 2.57 24.29 4.32
N GLU A 250 3.63 24.69 3.66
CA GLU A 250 3.74 24.61 2.20
C GLU A 250 4.04 23.18 1.78
N SER A 251 3.70 22.85 0.56
CA SER A 251 3.95 21.50 0.05
C SER A 251 4.24 21.50 -1.44
N ASP A 252 5.00 20.49 -1.87
CA ASP A 252 5.10 20.11 -3.29
C ASP A 252 4.62 18.68 -3.44
N LEU A 253 3.87 18.42 -4.50
CA LEU A 253 3.45 17.08 -4.86
C LEU A 253 4.63 16.33 -5.49
N ALA A 254 5.02 15.22 -4.88
CA ALA A 254 6.24 14.50 -5.24
C ALA A 254 6.24 13.99 -6.70
N GLU A 255 5.07 13.67 -7.23
CA GLU A 255 4.91 13.10 -8.57
C GLU A 255 5.19 14.10 -9.69
N ASN A 256 4.95 15.40 -9.47
CA ASN A 256 5.09 16.40 -10.53
C ASN A 256 5.57 17.78 -10.06
N GLY A 257 5.96 17.92 -8.79
CA GLY A 257 6.43 19.19 -8.23
C GLY A 257 5.35 20.27 -8.11
N ALA A 258 4.07 19.89 -8.11
CA ALA A 258 2.98 20.87 -8.02
C ALA A 258 2.93 21.48 -6.62
N ALA A 259 3.19 22.80 -6.54
CA ALA A 259 3.16 23.54 -5.28
C ALA A 259 1.76 23.58 -4.68
N GLY A 260 1.67 23.54 -3.35
CA GLY A 260 0.43 23.57 -2.60
C GLY A 260 0.59 24.08 -1.18
N VAL A 261 -0.50 24.15 -0.45
CA VAL A 261 -0.55 24.42 0.97
C VAL A 261 -1.41 23.39 1.69
N ILE A 262 -0.96 22.97 2.87
CA ILE A 262 -1.69 22.04 3.72
C ILE A 262 -2.53 22.83 4.68
N LEU A 263 -3.85 22.57 4.65
CA LEU A 263 -4.84 23.19 5.52
C LEU A 263 -5.36 22.18 6.54
N ARG A 264 -5.68 22.65 7.74
CA ARG A 264 -6.28 21.81 8.80
C ARG A 264 -7.42 22.56 9.49
N TRP A 265 -8.57 21.91 9.66
CA TRP A 265 -9.69 22.44 10.41
C TRP A 265 -10.47 21.37 11.15
N GLN A 266 -11.34 21.80 12.05
CA GLN A 266 -12.24 20.92 12.78
C GLN A 266 -13.63 20.92 12.15
N ASN A 267 -14.20 19.74 11.99
CA ASN A 267 -15.58 19.54 11.56
C ASN A 267 -16.27 18.51 12.46
N ARG A 268 -17.20 18.97 13.31
CA ARG A 268 -17.95 18.12 14.25
C ARG A 268 -17.06 17.20 15.08
N GLY A 269 -15.96 17.71 15.61
CA GLY A 269 -15.01 16.95 16.42
C GLY A 269 -13.99 16.13 15.63
N GLN A 270 -14.09 16.07 14.30
CA GLN A 270 -13.11 15.42 13.45
C GLN A 270 -12.14 16.43 12.86
N THR A 271 -10.86 16.10 12.89
CA THR A 271 -9.84 16.88 12.21
C THR A 271 -9.84 16.56 10.72
N VAL A 272 -10.01 17.58 9.89
CA VAL A 272 -9.86 17.51 8.44
C VAL A 272 -8.52 18.11 8.07
N GLU A 273 -7.69 17.38 7.36
CA GLU A 273 -6.47 17.87 6.71
C GLU A 273 -6.64 17.80 5.21
N PHE A 274 -6.27 18.87 4.52
CA PHE A 274 -6.52 19.01 3.08
C PHE A 274 -5.35 19.69 2.40
N VAL A 275 -4.89 19.15 1.28
CA VAL A 275 -3.85 19.75 0.45
C VAL A 275 -4.50 20.55 -0.68
N ALA A 276 -4.32 21.85 -0.65
CA ALA A 276 -4.78 22.76 -1.69
C ALA A 276 -3.65 22.99 -2.70
N LEU A 277 -3.69 22.35 -3.85
CA LEU A 277 -2.70 22.55 -4.90
C LEU A 277 -2.91 23.92 -5.59
N ARG A 278 -1.87 24.74 -5.66
CA ARG A 278 -1.92 26.06 -6.28
C ARG A 278 -2.28 26.00 -7.77
N GLY A 279 -1.90 24.93 -8.47
CA GLY A 279 -2.28 24.70 -9.86
C GLY A 279 -3.78 24.51 -10.12
N GLN A 280 -4.56 24.19 -9.07
CA GLN A 280 -6.02 24.08 -9.13
C GLN A 280 -6.72 25.45 -9.00
N ILE A 281 -5.98 26.51 -8.63
CA ILE A 281 -6.47 27.87 -8.51
C ILE A 281 -6.54 28.48 -9.90
N SER A 282 -7.62 28.25 -10.64
CA SER A 282 -7.82 28.82 -11.96
C SER A 282 -8.88 29.93 -11.92
N ALA A 283 -8.79 30.88 -12.86
CA ALA A 283 -9.63 32.08 -12.90
C ALA A 283 -11.13 31.80 -13.15
N ARG A 284 -11.52 30.59 -13.56
CA ARG A 284 -12.91 30.25 -13.86
C ARG A 284 -13.27 28.85 -13.37
N GLY A 285 -14.05 28.76 -12.29
CA GLY A 285 -14.66 27.52 -11.81
C GLY A 285 -13.65 26.53 -11.25
N SER A 286 -12.86 26.96 -10.28
CA SER A 286 -11.87 26.14 -9.63
C SER A 286 -12.49 24.86 -9.03
N SER A 287 -11.95 23.70 -9.36
CA SER A 287 -12.29 22.44 -8.72
C SER A 287 -12.02 22.49 -7.21
N LEU A 288 -11.05 23.28 -6.79
CA LEU A 288 -10.62 23.47 -5.40
C LEU A 288 -11.75 23.98 -4.50
N THR A 289 -12.56 24.96 -4.96
CA THR A 289 -13.69 25.45 -4.16
C THR A 289 -14.77 24.40 -3.94
N LYS A 290 -15.00 23.55 -4.94
CA LYS A 290 -15.91 22.41 -4.83
C LYS A 290 -15.36 21.39 -3.84
N GLU A 291 -14.09 21.03 -3.93
CA GLU A 291 -13.42 20.08 -3.04
C GLU A 291 -13.39 20.58 -1.59
N LEU A 292 -13.11 21.85 -1.35
CA LEU A 292 -13.15 22.45 -0.01
C LEU A 292 -14.55 22.35 0.62
N ARG A 293 -15.62 22.59 -0.15
CA ARG A 293 -17.02 22.43 0.31
C ARG A 293 -17.39 20.98 0.57
N GLU A 294 -17.00 20.08 -0.30
CA GLU A 294 -17.18 18.64 -0.11
C GLU A 294 -16.51 18.16 1.18
N ASN A 295 -15.37 18.75 1.53
CA ASN A 295 -14.66 18.55 2.80
C ASN A 295 -15.20 19.41 3.95
N LYS A 296 -16.39 19.99 3.81
CA LYS A 296 -17.16 20.73 4.84
C LYS A 296 -16.54 22.06 5.27
N MET A 297 -15.69 22.68 4.47
CA MET A 297 -15.31 24.07 4.67
C MET A 297 -16.47 24.99 4.26
N LEU A 298 -16.93 25.82 5.19
CA LEU A 298 -18.08 26.70 4.96
C LEU A 298 -17.60 28.09 4.55
N PHE A 299 -18.00 28.51 3.35
CA PHE A 299 -17.78 29.87 2.84
C PHE A 299 -18.87 30.28 1.82
N PRO A 300 -19.25 31.57 1.76
CA PRO A 300 -20.18 32.07 0.75
C PRO A 300 -19.59 31.96 -0.66
N GLU A 301 -20.41 31.72 -1.67
CA GLU A 301 -19.97 31.69 -3.08
C GLU A 301 -19.29 32.99 -3.52
N SER A 302 -19.84 34.13 -3.08
CA SER A 302 -19.30 35.46 -3.37
C SER A 302 -17.87 35.68 -2.83
N MET A 303 -17.46 34.89 -1.82
CA MET A 303 -16.14 34.97 -1.19
C MET A 303 -15.13 33.97 -1.77
N ALA A 304 -15.55 33.12 -2.69
CA ALA A 304 -14.69 32.08 -3.27
C ALA A 304 -13.40 32.65 -3.89
N ARG A 305 -13.50 33.81 -4.56
CA ARG A 305 -12.35 34.47 -5.16
C ARG A 305 -11.32 34.95 -4.13
N LEU A 306 -11.77 35.55 -3.02
CA LEU A 306 -10.88 35.97 -1.94
C LEU A 306 -10.23 34.76 -1.22
N LEU A 307 -10.96 33.65 -1.08
CA LEU A 307 -10.38 32.40 -0.55
C LEU A 307 -9.30 31.85 -1.47
N LEU A 308 -9.54 31.82 -2.77
CA LEU A 308 -8.56 31.33 -3.75
C LEU A 308 -7.33 32.24 -3.83
N ASP A 309 -7.53 33.57 -3.73
CA ASP A 309 -6.44 34.52 -3.68
C ASP A 309 -5.56 34.30 -2.44
N PHE A 310 -6.19 34.14 -1.28
CA PHE A 310 -5.50 33.76 -0.05
C PHE A 310 -4.66 32.49 -0.24
N LEU A 311 -5.28 31.41 -0.74
CA LEU A 311 -4.59 30.14 -0.92
C LEU A 311 -3.46 30.18 -1.95
N GLY A 312 -3.56 31.09 -2.92
CA GLY A 312 -2.53 31.34 -3.91
C GLY A 312 -1.31 32.10 -3.40
N THR A 313 -1.49 32.89 -2.34
CA THR A 313 -0.50 33.87 -1.87
C THR A 313 0.02 33.63 -0.45
N VAL A 314 -0.69 32.87 0.38
CA VAL A 314 -0.24 32.54 1.73
C VAL A 314 1.05 31.72 1.67
N GLU A 315 1.99 32.04 2.57
CA GLU A 315 3.25 31.32 2.72
C GLU A 315 3.35 30.71 4.13
N ALA A 316 4.00 29.55 4.22
CA ALA A 316 4.27 28.88 5.49
C ALA A 316 5.75 28.52 5.59
N ARG A 317 6.35 28.72 6.76
CA ARG A 317 7.76 28.37 7.00
C ARG A 317 8.00 26.86 6.93
N LYS A 318 7.04 26.07 7.42
CA LYS A 318 7.13 24.60 7.40
C LYS A 318 6.86 24.09 5.99
N PHE A 319 7.70 23.20 5.54
CA PHE A 319 7.53 22.49 4.29
C PHE A 319 7.27 21.01 4.56
N ILE A 320 6.25 20.44 3.94
CA ILE A 320 5.92 19.02 4.01
C ILE A 320 5.70 18.51 2.60
N ARG A 321 6.48 17.54 2.17
CA ARG A 321 6.30 16.90 0.88
C ARG A 321 4.96 16.14 0.86
N THR A 322 4.21 16.26 -0.23
CA THR A 322 2.96 15.53 -0.42
C THR A 322 3.10 14.48 -1.51
N VAL A 323 2.35 13.39 -1.37
CA VAL A 323 2.28 12.30 -2.34
C VAL A 323 0.81 11.98 -2.60
N ASN A 324 0.45 11.63 -3.84
CA ASN A 324 -0.91 11.24 -4.21
C ASN A 324 -1.03 9.77 -4.60
N THR A 325 0.07 9.03 -4.60
CA THR A 325 0.15 7.60 -4.86
C THR A 325 0.31 6.80 -3.57
N VAL A 326 -0.25 5.59 -3.54
CA VAL A 326 -0.05 4.62 -2.46
C VAL A 326 1.17 3.75 -2.74
N GLY A 327 1.71 3.12 -1.69
CA GLY A 327 2.89 2.26 -1.80
C GLY A 327 4.19 2.96 -1.48
N TRP A 328 5.29 2.49 -2.04
CA TRP A 328 6.62 3.01 -1.76
C TRP A 328 6.83 4.41 -2.28
N ASP A 329 7.26 5.30 -1.39
CA ASP A 329 7.69 6.63 -1.77
C ASP A 329 9.04 6.56 -2.51
N GLN A 330 9.09 7.13 -3.72
CA GLN A 330 10.29 7.09 -4.55
C GLN A 330 11.35 8.12 -4.12
N GLY A 331 10.91 9.20 -3.47
CA GLY A 331 11.78 10.31 -3.10
C GLY A 331 12.65 10.03 -1.87
N SER A 332 12.24 9.12 -0.99
CA SER A 332 13.01 8.76 0.21
C SER A 332 14.13 7.75 -0.05
N GLY A 333 14.10 7.04 -1.20
CA GLY A 333 15.05 5.99 -1.52
C GLY A 333 14.90 4.73 -0.63
N TRP A 334 15.82 3.77 -0.83
CA TRP A 334 15.80 2.49 -0.09
C TRP A 334 16.62 2.52 1.21
N GLU A 335 17.33 3.61 1.48
CA GLU A 335 18.05 3.82 2.75
C GLU A 335 17.12 4.30 3.86
N ARG A 336 16.06 5.01 3.50
CA ARG A 336 14.98 5.44 4.39
C ARG A 336 13.63 5.12 3.77
N PRO A 337 13.27 3.84 3.67
CA PRO A 337 12.07 3.46 2.96
C PRO A 337 10.83 3.98 3.67
N LEU A 338 9.97 4.64 2.92
CA LEU A 338 8.66 5.11 3.36
C LEU A 338 7.58 4.46 2.53
N PHE A 339 6.51 4.06 3.18
CA PHE A 339 5.37 3.45 2.54
C PHE A 339 4.09 4.20 2.89
N VAL A 340 3.38 4.64 1.85
CA VAL A 340 2.08 5.28 1.99
C VAL A 340 1.01 4.19 1.98
N MET A 341 0.37 4.00 3.13
CA MET A 341 -0.72 3.05 3.27
C MET A 341 -1.95 3.53 2.50
N PRO A 342 -2.82 2.62 2.03
CA PRO A 342 -4.04 3.01 1.31
C PRO A 342 -4.94 3.94 2.11
N GLY A 343 -4.94 3.83 3.44
CA GLY A 343 -5.60 4.76 4.35
C GLY A 343 -5.01 6.17 4.36
N GLY A 344 -3.83 6.36 3.77
CA GLY A 344 -3.09 7.62 3.72
C GLY A 344 -2.11 7.83 4.86
N ASP A 345 -2.02 6.87 5.78
CA ASP A 345 -0.98 6.87 6.81
C ASP A 345 0.36 6.56 6.17
N VAL A 346 1.43 7.16 6.67
CA VAL A 346 2.79 6.89 6.20
C VAL A 346 3.54 6.08 7.25
N VAL A 347 4.18 5.00 6.83
CA VAL A 347 4.97 4.11 7.69
C VAL A 347 6.44 4.23 7.31
N GLY A 348 7.32 4.28 8.32
CA GLY A 348 8.78 4.39 8.16
C GLY A 348 9.36 5.62 8.85
N SER A 349 10.70 5.73 8.88
CA SER A 349 11.41 6.86 9.50
C SER A 349 11.22 8.13 8.68
N GLY A 350 10.87 9.25 9.32
CA GLY A 350 10.61 10.52 8.64
C GLY A 350 9.18 10.65 8.09
N HIS A 351 8.24 9.82 8.54
CA HIS A 351 6.82 9.88 8.16
C HIS A 351 6.16 11.25 8.43
N SER A 352 6.69 12.04 9.37
CA SER A 352 6.21 13.39 9.66
C SER A 352 6.47 14.42 8.55
N GLU A 353 7.41 14.12 7.64
CA GLU A 353 7.82 14.99 6.53
C GLU A 353 6.99 14.75 5.26
N ILE A 354 6.10 13.76 5.27
CA ILE A 354 5.27 13.40 4.12
C ILE A 354 3.80 13.37 4.53
N ARG A 355 2.94 13.83 3.62
CA ARG A 355 1.48 13.70 3.74
C ARG A 355 0.88 13.13 2.46
N PHE A 356 -0.12 12.30 2.63
CA PHE A 356 -0.89 11.85 1.48
C PHE A 356 -1.91 12.92 1.09
N ALA A 357 -1.85 13.34 -0.17
CA ALA A 357 -2.80 14.25 -0.78
C ALA A 357 -3.75 13.45 -1.67
N ALA A 358 -4.96 13.16 -1.19
CA ALA A 358 -5.95 12.48 -2.03
C ALA A 358 -6.25 13.35 -3.27
N PRO A 359 -6.18 12.80 -4.49
CA PRO A 359 -6.36 13.59 -5.71
C PRO A 359 -7.77 14.15 -5.86
N ASN A 360 -8.76 13.61 -5.15
CA ASN A 360 -10.13 14.12 -5.07
C ASN A 360 -10.90 13.43 -3.93
N VAL A 361 -12.14 13.91 -3.66
CA VAL A 361 -13.00 13.38 -2.56
C VAL A 361 -13.36 11.91 -2.75
N ASN A 362 -13.52 11.44 -3.98
CA ASN A 362 -13.82 10.03 -4.23
C ASN A 362 -12.62 9.15 -3.86
N ALA A 363 -11.41 9.55 -4.19
CA ALA A 363 -10.20 8.88 -3.74
C ALA A 363 -10.09 8.89 -2.20
N ALA A 364 -10.47 9.97 -1.54
CA ALA A 364 -10.54 10.03 -0.08
C ALA A 364 -11.57 9.05 0.50
N LYS A 365 -12.73 8.86 -0.15
CA LYS A 365 -13.74 7.86 0.27
C LYS A 365 -13.27 6.43 0.05
N GLU A 366 -12.59 6.16 -1.07
CA GLU A 366 -12.02 4.85 -1.37
C GLU A 366 -11.05 4.39 -0.26
N ARG A 367 -10.33 5.33 0.38
CA ARG A 367 -9.43 5.05 1.50
C ARG A 367 -10.11 4.44 2.71
N LEU A 368 -11.39 4.74 2.95
CA LEU A 368 -12.15 4.19 4.08
C LEU A 368 -12.32 2.67 3.99
N LYS A 369 -12.18 2.09 2.81
CA LYS A 369 -12.20 0.64 2.61
C LYS A 369 -11.03 -0.07 3.31
N TYR A 370 -9.94 0.64 3.54
CA TYR A 370 -8.71 0.14 4.14
C TYR A 370 -8.57 0.44 5.64
N THR A 371 -9.62 0.95 6.26
CA THR A 371 -9.61 1.18 7.71
C THR A 371 -9.53 -0.16 8.44
N PRO A 372 -8.54 -0.35 9.32
CA PRO A 372 -8.41 -1.61 10.05
C PRO A 372 -9.52 -1.77 11.09
N SER A 373 -9.85 -3.02 11.39
CA SER A 373 -10.77 -3.41 12.46
C SER A 373 -10.17 -4.57 13.25
N GLY A 374 -10.28 -4.54 14.57
CA GLY A 374 -9.66 -5.50 15.47
C GLY A 374 -8.13 -5.31 15.60
N THR A 375 -7.49 -6.25 16.26
CA THR A 375 -6.03 -6.30 16.47
C THR A 375 -5.37 -7.29 15.52
N LEU A 376 -4.03 -7.26 15.46
CA LEU A 376 -3.27 -8.26 14.70
C LEU A 376 -3.46 -9.66 15.29
N ASP A 377 -3.40 -9.78 16.62
CA ASP A 377 -3.53 -11.07 17.32
C ASP A 377 -4.89 -11.71 17.05
N GLU A 378 -5.96 -10.93 17.05
CA GLU A 378 -7.31 -11.41 16.71
C GLU A 378 -7.38 -11.86 15.23
N TRP A 379 -6.81 -11.10 14.29
CA TRP A 379 -6.76 -11.52 12.89
C TRP A 379 -5.93 -12.80 12.72
N GLN A 380 -4.82 -12.94 13.46
CA GLN A 380 -3.99 -14.15 13.47
C GLN A 380 -4.76 -15.35 13.99
N GLU A 381 -5.46 -15.20 15.12
CA GLU A 381 -6.20 -16.30 15.75
C GLU A 381 -7.41 -16.75 14.93
N TYR A 382 -8.23 -15.78 14.50
CA TYR A 382 -9.53 -16.07 13.92
C TYR A 382 -9.50 -16.24 12.40
N VAL A 383 -8.54 -15.64 11.70
CA VAL A 383 -8.42 -15.71 10.24
C VAL A 383 -7.20 -16.53 9.80
N ALA A 384 -5.99 -16.08 10.13
CA ALA A 384 -4.78 -16.67 9.57
C ALA A 384 -4.53 -18.11 10.07
N ALA A 385 -4.71 -18.39 11.37
CA ALA A 385 -4.54 -19.73 11.92
C ALA A 385 -5.50 -20.75 11.31
N ARG A 386 -6.74 -20.33 11.00
CA ARG A 386 -7.72 -21.18 10.34
C ARG A 386 -7.50 -21.34 8.83
N ALA A 387 -6.79 -20.42 8.22
CA ALA A 387 -6.37 -20.56 6.83
C ALA A 387 -5.27 -21.62 6.68
N ALA A 388 -4.45 -21.84 7.71
CA ALA A 388 -3.44 -22.90 7.71
C ALA A 388 -4.07 -24.27 7.42
N GLY A 389 -3.36 -25.12 6.68
CA GLY A 389 -3.91 -26.40 6.23
C GLY A 389 -4.77 -26.32 4.96
N ASN A 390 -5.27 -25.11 4.58
CA ASN A 390 -6.13 -24.90 3.42
C ASN A 390 -5.35 -24.21 2.30
N SER A 391 -4.91 -24.97 1.31
CA SER A 391 -3.97 -24.53 0.27
C SER A 391 -4.40 -23.25 -0.46
N ARG A 392 -5.69 -23.13 -0.83
CA ARG A 392 -6.23 -21.97 -1.51
C ARG A 392 -6.24 -20.74 -0.61
N LEU A 393 -6.61 -20.87 0.66
CA LEU A 393 -6.62 -19.77 1.62
C LEU A 393 -5.19 -19.29 1.91
N VAL A 394 -4.24 -20.22 2.07
CA VAL A 394 -2.80 -19.91 2.20
C VAL A 394 -2.32 -19.13 0.99
N LEU A 395 -2.60 -19.61 -0.25
CA LEU A 395 -2.26 -18.90 -1.49
C LEU A 395 -2.85 -17.49 -1.51
N GLY A 396 -4.11 -17.32 -1.07
CA GLY A 396 -4.78 -16.01 -1.04
C GLY A 396 -4.06 -15.00 -0.15
N ILE A 397 -3.70 -15.40 1.07
CA ILE A 397 -2.96 -14.54 2.01
C ILE A 397 -1.58 -14.20 1.47
N CYS A 398 -0.84 -15.20 0.96
CA CYS A 398 0.48 -15.00 0.37
C CYS A 398 0.43 -14.04 -0.85
N LEU A 399 -0.58 -14.20 -1.72
CA LEU A 399 -0.80 -13.31 -2.87
C LEU A 399 -1.07 -11.87 -2.42
N ALA A 400 -1.92 -11.69 -1.41
CA ALA A 400 -2.26 -10.37 -0.88
C ALA A 400 -1.03 -9.63 -0.33
N LEU A 401 -0.11 -10.33 0.30
CA LEU A 401 1.13 -9.76 0.85
C LEU A 401 2.23 -9.54 -0.20
N THR A 402 2.08 -10.05 -1.42
CA THR A 402 3.15 -10.01 -2.44
C THR A 402 3.31 -8.64 -3.11
N SER A 403 2.23 -7.87 -3.28
CA SER A 403 2.27 -6.61 -4.03
C SER A 403 3.30 -5.59 -3.53
N PRO A 404 3.50 -5.37 -2.22
CA PRO A 404 4.53 -4.45 -1.73
C PRO A 404 5.94 -4.83 -2.18
N LEU A 405 6.20 -6.11 -2.37
CA LEU A 405 7.52 -6.62 -2.75
C LEU A 405 7.85 -6.46 -4.24
N LEU A 406 6.88 -6.17 -5.11
CA LEU A 406 7.13 -5.98 -6.55
C LEU A 406 8.18 -4.90 -6.84
N LYS A 407 8.16 -3.78 -6.11
CA LYS A 407 9.19 -2.73 -6.24
C LYS A 407 10.50 -3.12 -5.54
N VAL A 408 10.43 -3.76 -4.39
CA VAL A 408 11.61 -4.19 -3.63
C VAL A 408 12.41 -5.20 -4.44
N LEU A 409 11.76 -6.21 -4.99
CA LEU A 409 12.39 -7.29 -5.75
C LEU A 409 12.73 -6.88 -7.19
N GLY A 410 12.02 -5.93 -7.78
CA GLY A 410 12.31 -5.42 -9.13
C GLY A 410 12.23 -6.52 -10.20
N SER A 411 13.35 -6.80 -10.88
CA SER A 411 13.43 -7.79 -11.97
C SER A 411 13.41 -9.25 -11.50
N VAL A 412 13.52 -9.51 -10.21
CA VAL A 412 13.43 -10.88 -9.66
C VAL A 412 12.04 -11.47 -9.84
N ILE A 413 11.00 -10.62 -9.83
CA ILE A 413 9.60 -11.02 -9.95
C ILE A 413 8.89 -10.30 -11.10
N GLU A 414 8.01 -11.02 -11.79
CA GLU A 414 7.01 -10.46 -12.69
C GLU A 414 5.65 -10.37 -11.98
N ALA A 415 4.97 -9.24 -12.14
CA ALA A 415 3.59 -9.10 -11.70
C ALA A 415 2.67 -10.10 -12.41
N GLY A 416 1.62 -10.49 -11.74
CA GLY A 416 0.64 -11.42 -12.30
C GLY A 416 -0.48 -11.71 -11.32
N GLY A 417 -1.31 -12.68 -11.70
CA GLY A 417 -2.48 -12.99 -10.91
C GLY A 417 -2.88 -14.46 -10.92
N VAL A 418 -3.92 -14.71 -10.15
CA VAL A 418 -4.56 -16.02 -10.02
C VAL A 418 -6.06 -15.89 -10.27
N HIS A 419 -6.63 -16.83 -11.00
CA HIS A 419 -8.07 -16.97 -11.18
C HIS A 419 -8.56 -18.24 -10.50
N ILE A 420 -9.38 -18.12 -9.46
CA ILE A 420 -9.96 -19.28 -8.77
C ILE A 420 -11.31 -19.59 -9.39
N TRP A 421 -11.44 -20.76 -10.01
CA TRP A 421 -12.64 -21.12 -10.74
C TRP A 421 -13.28 -22.42 -10.24
N GLY A 422 -14.59 -22.52 -10.39
CA GLY A 422 -15.34 -23.70 -10.00
C GLY A 422 -16.81 -23.39 -9.79
N GLY A 423 -17.62 -24.43 -9.65
CA GLY A 423 -19.07 -24.35 -9.51
C GLY A 423 -19.54 -23.46 -8.34
N ASN A 424 -20.83 -23.21 -8.29
CA ASN A 424 -21.45 -22.44 -7.23
C ASN A 424 -21.37 -23.19 -5.88
N GLY A 425 -21.26 -22.45 -4.79
CA GLY A 425 -21.28 -23.02 -3.45
C GLY A 425 -19.96 -23.59 -2.95
N LEU A 426 -18.86 -23.53 -3.73
CA LEU A 426 -17.56 -24.08 -3.36
C LEU A 426 -16.76 -23.19 -2.36
N GLY A 427 -17.26 -22.04 -1.96
CA GLY A 427 -16.56 -21.16 -0.98
C GLY A 427 -15.67 -20.07 -1.61
N LYS A 428 -15.76 -19.80 -2.91
CA LYS A 428 -14.98 -18.77 -3.62
C LYS A 428 -15.07 -17.37 -2.96
N SER A 429 -16.27 -16.97 -2.53
CA SER A 429 -16.42 -15.69 -1.82
C SER A 429 -15.69 -15.68 -0.47
N THR A 430 -15.58 -16.82 0.23
CA THR A 430 -14.77 -16.93 1.46
C THR A 430 -13.30 -16.73 1.17
N TYR A 431 -12.79 -17.33 0.09
CA TYR A 431 -11.44 -17.07 -0.38
C TYR A 431 -11.19 -15.57 -0.58
N SER A 432 -12.13 -14.89 -1.24
CA SER A 432 -12.06 -13.45 -1.46
C SER A 432 -12.08 -12.64 -0.17
N HIS A 433 -12.89 -13.04 0.83
CA HIS A 433 -12.92 -12.39 2.15
C HIS A 433 -11.60 -12.54 2.89
N VAL A 434 -11.00 -13.74 2.90
CA VAL A 434 -9.71 -13.99 3.55
C VAL A 434 -8.60 -13.16 2.91
N LEU A 435 -8.50 -13.19 1.59
CA LEU A 435 -7.54 -12.44 0.81
C LEU A 435 -7.62 -10.92 1.06
N THR A 436 -8.82 -10.35 1.03
CA THR A 436 -9.03 -8.91 1.20
C THR A 436 -8.90 -8.45 2.65
N SER A 437 -9.18 -9.34 3.62
CA SER A 437 -9.03 -9.04 5.06
C SER A 437 -7.61 -8.65 5.46
N VAL A 438 -6.60 -9.07 4.70
CA VAL A 438 -5.20 -8.67 4.90
C VAL A 438 -5.05 -7.16 4.91
N TRP A 439 -5.80 -6.45 4.03
CA TRP A 439 -5.65 -5.02 3.79
C TRP A 439 -6.79 -4.14 4.28
N GLY A 440 -8.01 -4.65 4.44
CA GLY A 440 -9.15 -3.85 4.87
C GLY A 440 -10.48 -4.61 4.85
N ASP A 441 -11.59 -3.87 4.87
CA ASP A 441 -12.96 -4.41 4.95
C ASP A 441 -13.29 -5.25 3.71
N PRO A 442 -13.49 -6.58 3.86
CA PRO A 442 -13.76 -7.48 2.73
C PRO A 442 -14.96 -7.08 1.89
N ARG A 443 -16.01 -6.55 2.53
CA ARG A 443 -17.25 -6.12 1.85
C ARG A 443 -17.06 -4.92 0.94
N LYS A 444 -15.99 -4.15 1.13
CA LYS A 444 -15.73 -2.90 0.39
C LYS A 444 -14.55 -2.99 -0.55
N LEU A 445 -13.59 -3.88 -0.26
CA LEU A 445 -12.38 -4.02 -1.07
C LEU A 445 -12.57 -4.85 -2.32
N MET A 446 -13.54 -5.75 -2.31
CA MET A 446 -13.90 -6.51 -3.51
C MET A 446 -14.41 -5.57 -4.60
N THR A 447 -13.84 -5.70 -5.78
CA THR A 447 -14.23 -4.92 -6.96
C THR A 447 -14.95 -5.83 -7.94
N GLU A 448 -16.17 -5.49 -8.30
CA GLU A 448 -16.88 -6.20 -9.37
C GLU A 448 -16.15 -6.00 -10.70
N LEU A 449 -16.12 -7.05 -11.52
CA LEU A 449 -15.49 -7.03 -12.84
C LEU A 449 -16.47 -6.46 -13.90
N ASP A 450 -17.17 -5.40 -13.52
CA ASP A 450 -18.05 -4.63 -14.42
C ASP A 450 -17.49 -3.20 -14.55
N GLY A 451 -17.01 -2.87 -15.75
CA GLY A 451 -16.40 -1.58 -15.95
C GLY A 451 -15.74 -1.39 -17.32
N THR A 452 -15.13 -0.25 -17.49
CA THR A 452 -14.35 0.09 -18.69
C THR A 452 -12.86 -0.22 -18.46
N LYS A 453 -12.09 -0.42 -19.52
CA LYS A 453 -10.63 -0.54 -19.46
C LYS A 453 -9.98 0.60 -18.66
N THR A 454 -10.49 1.82 -18.82
CA THR A 454 -10.02 3.00 -18.06
C THR A 454 -10.35 2.88 -16.56
N GLY A 455 -11.53 2.35 -16.24
CA GLY A 455 -11.91 2.07 -14.86
C GLY A 455 -10.95 1.08 -14.19
N PHE A 456 -10.60 0.00 -14.87
CA PHE A 456 -9.65 -0.99 -14.38
C PHE A 456 -8.21 -0.48 -14.27
N GLU A 457 -7.80 0.43 -15.15
CA GLU A 457 -6.52 1.13 -15.03
C GLU A 457 -6.47 2.03 -13.78
N ASN A 458 -7.57 2.76 -13.51
CA ASN A 458 -7.68 3.59 -12.31
C ASN A 458 -7.73 2.73 -11.03
N ALA A 459 -8.45 1.61 -11.05
CA ALA A 459 -8.51 0.68 -9.92
C ALA A 459 -7.13 0.09 -9.61
N ALA A 460 -6.36 -0.27 -10.65
CA ALA A 460 -4.99 -0.78 -10.49
C ALA A 460 -4.05 0.27 -9.88
N GLU A 461 -4.17 1.53 -10.29
CA GLU A 461 -3.39 2.64 -9.73
C GLU A 461 -3.71 2.86 -8.24
N LEU A 462 -4.99 2.89 -7.87
CA LEU A 462 -5.43 3.04 -6.48
C LEU A 462 -5.04 1.85 -5.58
N ALA A 463 -4.90 0.65 -6.17
CA ALA A 463 -4.50 -0.57 -5.49
C ALA A 463 -2.99 -0.84 -5.57
N SER A 464 -2.20 0.10 -6.06
CA SER A 464 -0.75 -0.07 -6.24
C SER A 464 -0.07 -0.45 -4.93
N CYS A 465 0.84 -1.42 -4.98
CA CYS A 465 1.53 -2.04 -3.84
C CYS A 465 0.63 -2.77 -2.81
N ILE A 466 -0.67 -2.90 -3.08
CA ILE A 466 -1.64 -3.59 -2.22
C ILE A 466 -2.15 -4.85 -2.89
N GLY A 467 -2.63 -4.72 -4.13
CA GLY A 467 -3.21 -5.77 -4.92
C GLY A 467 -4.64 -5.47 -5.35
N LEU A 468 -5.01 -5.99 -6.51
CA LEU A 468 -6.34 -5.80 -7.10
C LEU A 468 -7.14 -7.10 -7.00
N PHE A 469 -8.24 -7.04 -6.27
CA PHE A 469 -9.08 -8.21 -5.97
C PHE A 469 -10.44 -8.04 -6.60
N LEU A 470 -10.79 -9.00 -7.48
CA LEU A 470 -11.93 -8.93 -8.35
C LEU A 470 -12.91 -10.06 -8.04
N GLU A 471 -14.17 -9.74 -7.94
CA GLU A 471 -15.23 -10.71 -7.70
C GLU A 471 -15.90 -11.08 -9.02
N GLU A 472 -16.17 -12.36 -9.17
CA GLU A 472 -16.99 -13.02 -10.16
C GLU A 472 -16.80 -12.57 -11.62
N LEU A 473 -15.84 -13.18 -12.29
CA LEU A 473 -15.71 -13.11 -13.75
C LEU A 473 -16.87 -13.91 -14.40
N LYS A 474 -17.92 -13.21 -14.81
CA LYS A 474 -19.11 -13.79 -15.41
C LYS A 474 -18.88 -14.14 -16.87
N ASN A 475 -19.48 -15.23 -17.35
CA ASN A 475 -19.32 -15.67 -18.74
C ASN A 475 -20.27 -14.95 -19.73
N ASP A 476 -21.25 -14.20 -19.26
CA ASP A 476 -22.30 -13.54 -20.06
C ASP A 476 -21.91 -12.10 -20.50
N ASP A 477 -20.89 -11.48 -19.89
CA ASP A 477 -20.39 -10.15 -20.30
C ASP A 477 -19.44 -10.24 -21.48
N LYS A 478 -20.01 -10.31 -22.71
CA LYS A 478 -19.23 -10.37 -23.95
C LYS A 478 -18.34 -9.14 -24.21
N GLY A 479 -18.65 -8.00 -23.61
CA GLY A 479 -17.94 -6.76 -23.80
C GLY A 479 -16.56 -6.80 -23.12
N ILE A 480 -16.56 -6.98 -21.81
CA ILE A 480 -15.34 -6.98 -21.00
C ILE A 480 -14.52 -8.25 -21.21
N ASN A 481 -15.18 -9.41 -21.32
CA ASN A 481 -14.49 -10.70 -21.47
C ASN A 481 -13.66 -10.79 -22.75
N LYS A 482 -14.05 -10.08 -23.81
CA LYS A 482 -13.25 -9.98 -25.04
C LYS A 482 -11.97 -9.18 -24.83
N GLU A 483 -11.98 -8.19 -23.95
CA GLU A 483 -10.85 -7.31 -23.64
C GLU A 483 -10.02 -7.81 -22.46
N ILE A 484 -10.51 -8.80 -21.68
CA ILE A 484 -9.86 -9.22 -20.42
C ILE A 484 -8.42 -9.67 -20.64
N GLY A 485 -8.11 -10.32 -21.76
CA GLY A 485 -6.74 -10.67 -22.10
C GLY A 485 -5.80 -9.47 -22.19
N ARG A 486 -6.26 -8.36 -22.77
CA ARG A 486 -5.49 -7.10 -22.86
C ARG A 486 -5.36 -6.41 -21.49
N ILE A 487 -6.39 -6.51 -20.67
CA ILE A 487 -6.38 -5.97 -19.29
C ILE A 487 -5.37 -6.75 -18.45
N ILE A 488 -5.35 -8.07 -18.53
CA ILE A 488 -4.36 -8.92 -17.85
C ILE A 488 -2.93 -8.54 -18.28
N TYR A 489 -2.70 -8.32 -19.57
CA TYR A 489 -1.39 -7.87 -20.06
C TYR A 489 -1.01 -6.50 -19.51
N MET A 490 -1.96 -5.56 -19.44
CA MET A 490 -1.75 -4.22 -18.87
C MET A 490 -1.35 -4.31 -17.39
N TRP A 491 -2.09 -5.08 -16.59
CA TRP A 491 -1.79 -5.27 -15.17
C TRP A 491 -0.44 -5.95 -14.93
N ALA A 492 -0.17 -7.03 -15.66
CA ALA A 492 1.08 -7.76 -15.52
C ALA A 492 2.30 -6.97 -16.00
N ASN A 493 2.13 -6.08 -16.97
CA ASN A 493 3.19 -5.18 -17.44
C ASN A 493 3.36 -3.95 -16.54
N ARG A 494 2.53 -3.77 -15.52
CA ARG A 494 2.59 -2.70 -14.52
C ARG A 494 2.47 -1.29 -15.11
N LYS A 495 1.90 -1.15 -16.31
CA LYS A 495 1.77 0.11 -17.05
C LYS A 495 0.42 0.25 -17.72
N GLY A 496 -0.19 1.43 -17.56
CA GLY A 496 -1.40 1.81 -18.25
C GLY A 496 -1.20 2.07 -19.75
N GLY A 497 -2.29 2.36 -20.43
CA GLY A 497 -2.28 2.70 -21.86
C GLY A 497 -1.75 4.11 -22.12
N LEU A 498 -1.02 4.31 -23.21
CA LEU A 498 -0.64 5.64 -23.70
C LEU A 498 -1.88 6.46 -24.05
N ARG A 499 -1.93 7.71 -23.63
CA ARG A 499 -3.01 8.65 -23.93
C ARG A 499 -2.45 9.98 -24.42
N SER A 500 -3.12 10.57 -25.40
CA SER A 500 -2.83 11.93 -25.83
C SER A 500 -3.38 12.93 -24.82
N GLY A 501 -2.57 13.91 -24.44
CA GLY A 501 -2.97 15.08 -23.67
C GLY A 501 -3.41 16.22 -24.58
N PRO A 502 -3.87 17.33 -24.01
CA PRO A 502 -4.04 18.57 -24.75
C PRO A 502 -2.70 19.00 -25.38
N ASN A 503 -2.73 19.59 -26.56
CA ASN A 503 -1.56 20.11 -27.26
C ASN A 503 -0.51 19.07 -27.69
N ILE A 504 -0.97 17.87 -28.13
CA ILE A 504 -0.10 16.80 -28.68
C ILE A 504 0.91 16.22 -27.64
N ALA A 505 0.89 16.70 -26.42
CA ALA A 505 1.70 16.10 -25.35
C ALA A 505 1.14 14.72 -24.97
N LEU A 506 2.02 13.76 -24.73
CA LEU A 506 1.60 12.49 -24.12
C LEU A 506 1.29 12.75 -22.64
N ARG A 507 0.15 12.26 -22.17
CA ARG A 507 -0.09 12.19 -20.73
C ARG A 507 0.87 11.18 -20.12
N GLU A 508 1.30 11.46 -18.91
CA GLU A 508 2.09 10.52 -18.12
C GLU A 508 1.37 9.18 -18.03
N THR A 509 2.12 8.12 -18.35
CA THR A 509 1.58 6.76 -18.31
C THR A 509 1.46 6.32 -16.86
N LYS A 510 0.29 5.86 -16.45
CA LYS A 510 0.08 5.32 -15.11
C LYS A 510 0.94 4.10 -14.87
N GLU A 511 1.60 4.05 -13.74
CA GLU A 511 2.34 2.89 -13.27
C GLU A 511 1.68 2.33 -12.01
N PHE A 512 1.67 1.02 -11.86
CA PHE A 512 1.07 0.35 -10.71
C PHE A 512 1.73 -0.99 -10.46
N ASP A 513 1.97 -1.26 -9.19
CA ASP A 513 2.63 -2.48 -8.70
C ASP A 513 1.58 -3.36 -8.02
N ILE A 514 0.92 -4.23 -8.78
CA ILE A 514 -0.15 -5.08 -8.28
C ILE A 514 0.08 -6.55 -8.57
N MET A 515 -0.19 -7.39 -7.60
CA MET A 515 -0.69 -8.73 -7.81
C MET A 515 -2.20 -8.66 -7.90
N PHE A 516 -2.81 -9.56 -8.68
CA PHE A 516 -4.25 -9.51 -8.86
C PHE A 516 -4.89 -10.89 -8.77
N CYS A 517 -6.13 -10.91 -8.32
CA CYS A 517 -6.89 -12.13 -8.19
C CYS A 517 -8.31 -11.93 -8.70
N SER A 518 -8.87 -12.96 -9.31
CA SER A 518 -10.30 -13.02 -9.59
C SER A 518 -10.89 -14.37 -9.25
N THR A 519 -12.20 -14.39 -9.06
CA THR A 519 -12.98 -15.63 -8.92
C THR A 519 -13.96 -15.77 -10.06
N GLY A 520 -14.43 -16.98 -10.36
CA GLY A 520 -15.44 -17.22 -11.38
C GLY A 520 -15.96 -18.67 -11.38
N GLU A 521 -17.00 -18.92 -12.17
CA GLU A 521 -17.54 -20.28 -12.32
C GLU A 521 -16.75 -21.09 -13.33
N TYR A 522 -16.17 -20.43 -14.32
CA TYR A 522 -15.52 -21.06 -15.48
C TYR A 522 -14.04 -20.75 -15.49
N HIS A 523 -13.27 -21.69 -16.04
CA HIS A 523 -11.86 -21.48 -16.34
C HIS A 523 -11.68 -20.25 -17.25
N LEU A 524 -10.66 -19.42 -16.99
CA LEU A 524 -10.40 -18.18 -17.74
C LEU A 524 -10.34 -18.38 -19.27
N LYS A 525 -9.83 -19.53 -19.74
CA LYS A 525 -9.85 -19.92 -21.15
C LYS A 525 -11.27 -19.94 -21.70
N THR A 526 -12.19 -20.61 -21.02
CA THR A 526 -13.59 -20.72 -21.43
C THR A 526 -14.23 -19.33 -21.54
N VAL A 527 -14.03 -18.47 -20.54
CA VAL A 527 -14.57 -17.12 -20.53
C VAL A 527 -14.08 -16.29 -21.72
N ILE A 528 -12.79 -16.34 -22.03
CA ILE A 528 -12.20 -15.59 -23.14
C ILE A 528 -12.69 -16.14 -24.49
N GLU A 529 -12.66 -17.45 -24.69
CA GLU A 529 -12.99 -18.08 -25.98
C GLU A 529 -14.48 -18.00 -26.31
N THR A 530 -15.38 -18.16 -25.33
CA THR A 530 -16.81 -18.00 -25.54
C THR A 530 -17.21 -16.57 -25.89
N SER A 531 -16.43 -15.60 -25.48
CA SER A 531 -16.61 -14.17 -25.79
C SER A 531 -15.97 -13.75 -27.11
N GLY A 532 -15.39 -14.70 -27.87
CA GLY A 532 -14.75 -14.46 -29.17
C GLY A 532 -13.33 -13.90 -29.06
N GLY A 533 -12.69 -13.99 -27.88
CA GLY A 533 -11.27 -13.71 -27.67
C GLY A 533 -10.39 -14.92 -27.96
N THR A 534 -9.08 -14.74 -27.88
CA THR A 534 -8.09 -15.82 -28.03
C THR A 534 -7.32 -15.98 -26.73
N TYR A 535 -7.42 -17.18 -26.12
CA TYR A 535 -6.62 -17.53 -24.96
C TYR A 535 -5.24 -18.03 -25.39
N THR A 536 -4.18 -17.43 -24.90
CA THR A 536 -2.79 -17.73 -25.25
C THR A 536 -1.98 -18.15 -24.03
N GLY A 537 -0.88 -18.89 -24.22
CA GLY A 537 0.06 -19.19 -23.15
C GLY A 537 0.62 -17.94 -22.46
N GLY A 538 0.65 -16.81 -23.16
CA GLY A 538 1.02 -15.52 -22.57
C GLY A 538 0.01 -14.98 -21.56
N ILE A 539 -1.28 -15.22 -21.73
CA ILE A 539 -2.35 -14.90 -20.77
C ILE A 539 -2.25 -15.85 -19.57
N GLU A 540 -2.15 -17.16 -19.85
CA GLU A 540 -2.00 -18.20 -18.82
C GLU A 540 -0.79 -17.93 -17.91
N ALA A 541 0.35 -17.57 -18.52
CA ALA A 541 1.55 -17.21 -17.76
C ALA A 541 1.40 -15.96 -16.90
N ARG A 542 0.44 -15.07 -17.15
CA ARG A 542 0.19 -13.84 -16.39
C ARG A 542 -0.96 -13.95 -15.40
N MET A 543 -1.92 -14.79 -15.69
CA MET A 543 -3.05 -15.07 -14.81
C MET A 543 -3.37 -16.56 -14.86
N THR A 544 -2.93 -17.25 -13.82
CA THR A 544 -3.02 -18.71 -13.72
C THR A 544 -4.38 -19.11 -13.16
N SER A 545 -5.10 -19.99 -13.86
CA SER A 545 -6.39 -20.51 -13.41
C SER A 545 -6.20 -21.73 -12.53
N ILE A 546 -6.78 -21.72 -11.34
CA ILE A 546 -6.70 -22.81 -10.36
C ILE A 546 -8.12 -23.27 -10.01
N LYS A 547 -8.35 -24.57 -9.97
CA LYS A 547 -9.61 -25.11 -9.47
C LYS A 547 -9.84 -24.71 -8.02
N ALA A 548 -11.06 -24.27 -7.72
CA ALA A 548 -11.43 -23.92 -6.36
C ALA A 548 -11.33 -25.13 -5.42
N GLU A 549 -11.84 -26.26 -5.86
CA GLU A 549 -11.84 -27.50 -5.07
C GLU A 549 -10.49 -28.22 -5.23
N PRO A 550 -9.77 -28.51 -4.11
CA PRO A 550 -8.64 -29.41 -4.11
C PRO A 550 -9.08 -30.84 -4.44
N ASP A 551 -8.27 -31.58 -5.18
CA ASP A 551 -8.61 -32.95 -5.58
C ASP A 551 -8.82 -33.82 -4.36
N GLY A 552 -9.96 -34.48 -4.28
CA GLY A 552 -10.32 -35.41 -3.21
C GLY A 552 -10.75 -34.80 -1.88
N SER A 553 -10.87 -33.49 -1.74
CA SER A 553 -11.21 -32.86 -0.43
C SER A 553 -12.66 -33.08 -0.03
N GLY A 554 -13.60 -32.95 -0.96
CA GLY A 554 -15.04 -33.00 -0.69
C GLY A 554 -15.59 -31.86 0.16
N TYR A 555 -14.77 -30.83 0.47
CA TYR A 555 -15.15 -29.70 1.29
C TYR A 555 -15.23 -28.39 0.49
N GLY A 556 -15.39 -28.47 -0.84
CA GLY A 556 -15.33 -27.33 -1.73
C GLY A 556 -13.92 -26.76 -1.80
N LEU A 557 -13.75 -25.45 -1.58
CA LEU A 557 -12.43 -24.79 -1.64
C LEU A 557 -11.43 -25.24 -0.56
N LEU A 558 -11.92 -25.92 0.47
CA LEU A 558 -11.13 -26.26 1.65
C LEU A 558 -10.46 -27.64 1.54
N ASP A 559 -9.23 -27.74 1.99
CA ASP A 559 -8.55 -29.02 2.21
C ASP A 559 -8.97 -29.64 3.56
N THR A 560 -9.24 -28.81 4.55
CA THR A 560 -9.67 -29.22 5.89
C THR A 560 -10.67 -28.20 6.47
N ILE A 561 -11.57 -28.70 7.32
CA ILE A 561 -12.55 -27.88 8.04
C ILE A 561 -12.20 -27.68 9.52
N HIS A 562 -11.00 -28.10 9.94
CA HIS A 562 -10.51 -28.05 11.33
C HIS A 562 -11.53 -28.60 12.33
N ASP A 563 -11.91 -27.77 13.30
CA ASP A 563 -12.87 -28.10 14.37
C ASP A 563 -14.35 -27.90 13.99
N ALA A 564 -14.62 -27.45 12.75
CA ALA A 564 -15.99 -27.22 12.32
C ALA A 564 -16.70 -28.52 11.95
N HIS A 565 -18.01 -28.60 12.24
CA HIS A 565 -18.80 -29.82 11.97
C HIS A 565 -19.15 -29.97 10.48
N THR A 566 -19.14 -28.87 9.72
CA THR A 566 -19.44 -28.87 8.28
C THR A 566 -18.62 -27.79 7.58
N SER A 567 -18.35 -27.98 6.29
CA SER A 567 -17.70 -26.96 5.45
C SER A 567 -18.48 -25.64 5.43
N LYS A 568 -19.81 -25.69 5.44
CA LYS A 568 -20.66 -24.49 5.53
C LYS A 568 -20.41 -23.70 6.81
N ALA A 569 -20.42 -24.39 7.98
CA ALA A 569 -20.18 -23.74 9.27
C ALA A 569 -18.79 -23.09 9.33
N PHE A 570 -17.76 -23.74 8.76
CA PHE A 570 -16.43 -23.16 8.64
C PHE A 570 -16.42 -21.90 7.77
N VAL A 571 -17.04 -21.98 6.59
CA VAL A 571 -17.12 -20.87 5.60
C VAL A 571 -17.84 -19.66 6.18
N ASP A 572 -19.00 -19.87 6.82
CA ASP A 572 -19.81 -18.78 7.40
C ASP A 572 -19.01 -18.09 8.52
N ARG A 573 -18.44 -18.87 9.45
CA ARG A 573 -17.59 -18.34 10.53
C ARG A 573 -16.38 -17.58 10.00
N MET A 574 -15.69 -18.11 8.99
CA MET A 574 -14.52 -17.45 8.41
C MET A 574 -14.87 -16.10 7.78
N LYS A 575 -16.03 -15.97 7.13
CA LYS A 575 -16.50 -14.69 6.58
C LYS A 575 -16.77 -13.68 7.67
N ASP A 576 -17.51 -14.09 8.71
CA ASP A 576 -17.84 -13.22 9.85
C ASP A 576 -16.55 -12.73 10.54
N ASP A 577 -15.59 -13.63 10.76
CA ASP A 577 -14.29 -13.29 11.36
C ASP A 577 -13.49 -12.31 10.48
N CYS A 578 -13.47 -12.49 9.16
CA CYS A 578 -12.84 -11.54 8.23
C CYS A 578 -13.51 -10.16 8.24
N GLU A 579 -14.82 -10.10 8.43
CA GLU A 579 -15.56 -8.83 8.54
C GLU A 579 -15.29 -8.11 9.86
N CYS A 580 -15.01 -8.85 10.93
CA CYS A 580 -14.66 -8.31 12.25
C CYS A 580 -13.18 -7.90 12.35
N TYR A 581 -12.29 -8.72 11.79
CA TYR A 581 -10.85 -8.61 11.94
C TYR A 581 -10.19 -8.45 10.57
N HIS A 582 -9.75 -7.23 10.25
CA HIS A 582 -9.16 -6.96 8.94
C HIS A 582 -8.21 -5.74 8.95
N GLY A 583 -7.35 -5.64 7.94
CA GLY A 583 -6.50 -4.48 7.66
C GLY A 583 -5.28 -4.33 8.56
N THR A 584 -5.09 -5.18 9.55
CA THR A 584 -3.98 -5.13 10.50
C THR A 584 -2.74 -5.86 9.98
N ALA A 585 -2.91 -7.00 9.31
CA ALA A 585 -1.83 -7.86 8.84
C ALA A 585 -0.94 -7.18 7.79
N GLY A 586 -1.53 -6.56 6.76
CA GLY A 586 -0.77 -5.85 5.73
C GLY A 586 0.02 -4.67 6.28
N ARG A 587 -0.54 -3.94 7.27
CA ARG A 587 0.14 -2.86 7.97
C ARG A 587 1.34 -3.36 8.76
N HIS A 588 1.17 -4.42 9.53
CA HIS A 588 2.25 -5.03 10.29
C HIS A 588 3.36 -5.56 9.37
N PHE A 589 2.99 -6.29 8.32
CA PHE A 589 3.95 -6.82 7.35
C PHE A 589 4.80 -5.73 6.72
N VAL A 590 4.19 -4.63 6.27
CA VAL A 590 4.92 -3.50 5.69
C VAL A 590 5.83 -2.81 6.70
N ALA A 591 5.38 -2.64 7.95
CA ALA A 591 6.22 -2.04 9.00
C ALA A 591 7.48 -2.89 9.25
N ARG A 592 7.34 -4.22 9.37
CA ARG A 592 8.46 -5.15 9.53
C ARG A 592 9.37 -5.18 8.30
N LEU A 593 8.80 -5.12 7.10
CA LEU A 593 9.57 -5.06 5.84
C LEU A 593 10.41 -3.78 5.76
N ILE A 594 9.90 -2.64 6.25
CA ILE A 594 10.65 -1.38 6.33
C ILE A 594 11.83 -1.52 7.31
N GLU A 595 11.60 -2.12 8.47
CA GLU A 595 12.66 -2.39 9.45
C GLU A 595 13.76 -3.27 8.85
N ASP A 596 13.36 -4.36 8.19
CA ASP A 596 14.30 -5.28 7.53
C ASP A 596 15.07 -4.58 6.39
N LEU A 597 14.39 -3.84 5.52
CA LEU A 597 15.04 -3.04 4.47
C LEU A 597 16.06 -2.05 5.03
N THR A 598 15.77 -1.46 6.19
CA THR A 598 16.67 -0.51 6.86
C THR A 598 17.87 -1.21 7.49
N GLN A 599 17.70 -2.41 8.04
CA GLN A 599 18.74 -3.16 8.75
C GLN A 599 19.61 -3.98 7.82
N THR A 600 19.02 -4.73 6.90
CA THR A 600 19.72 -5.69 6.04
C THR A 600 19.98 -5.16 4.63
N GLY A 601 19.21 -4.17 4.21
CA GLY A 601 19.29 -3.59 2.89
C GLY A 601 18.52 -4.38 1.81
N ARG A 602 18.13 -3.68 0.77
CA ARG A 602 17.31 -4.21 -0.33
C ARG A 602 17.95 -5.40 -1.05
N GLU A 603 19.26 -5.36 -1.27
CA GLU A 603 19.94 -6.40 -2.05
C GLU A 603 20.01 -7.74 -1.33
N SER A 604 20.15 -7.73 0.00
CA SER A 604 20.10 -8.95 0.81
C SER A 604 18.75 -9.64 0.71
N ILE A 605 17.66 -8.87 0.78
CA ILE A 605 16.31 -9.39 0.62
C ILE A 605 16.13 -9.99 -0.79
N ARG A 606 16.63 -9.34 -1.83
CA ARG A 606 16.57 -9.84 -3.20
C ARG A 606 17.32 -11.14 -3.39
N GLN A 607 18.50 -11.25 -2.80
CA GLN A 607 19.30 -12.47 -2.84
C GLN A 607 18.58 -13.61 -2.13
N TRP A 608 18.05 -13.39 -0.93
CA TRP A 608 17.30 -14.40 -0.19
C TRP A 608 16.07 -14.89 -0.98
N PHE A 609 15.34 -13.97 -1.62
CA PHE A 609 14.24 -14.37 -2.51
C PHE A 609 14.72 -15.19 -3.70
N ALA A 610 15.83 -14.84 -4.32
CA ALA A 610 16.37 -15.60 -5.46
C ALA A 610 16.69 -17.05 -5.05
N GLU A 611 17.34 -17.24 -3.90
CA GLU A 611 17.67 -18.56 -3.34
C GLU A 611 16.39 -19.36 -3.00
N SER A 612 15.41 -18.73 -2.36
CA SER A 612 14.14 -19.37 -2.00
C SER A 612 13.29 -19.77 -3.22
N ILE A 613 13.36 -18.99 -4.31
CA ILE A 613 12.70 -19.31 -5.57
C ILE A 613 13.28 -20.58 -6.19
N GLU A 614 14.59 -20.74 -6.18
CA GLU A 614 15.23 -21.95 -6.72
C GLU A 614 14.85 -23.19 -5.88
N LEU A 615 14.79 -23.08 -4.54
CA LEU A 615 14.32 -24.18 -3.69
C LEU A 615 12.88 -24.62 -4.06
N PHE A 616 11.98 -23.67 -4.28
CA PHE A 616 10.62 -23.99 -4.69
C PHE A 616 10.59 -24.67 -6.08
N ILE A 617 11.41 -24.21 -7.01
CA ILE A 617 11.50 -24.79 -8.35
C ILE A 617 12.01 -26.23 -8.28
N ASP A 618 13.04 -26.48 -7.47
CA ASP A 618 13.61 -27.81 -7.30
C ASP A 618 12.60 -28.80 -6.69
N ASP A 619 11.76 -28.33 -5.75
CA ASP A 619 10.76 -29.17 -5.06
C ASP A 619 9.51 -29.45 -5.90
N TYR A 620 9.05 -28.48 -6.69
CA TYR A 620 7.71 -28.55 -7.31
C TYR A 620 7.71 -28.58 -8.84
N VAL A 621 8.81 -28.27 -9.53
CA VAL A 621 8.84 -28.26 -10.99
C VAL A 621 9.44 -29.55 -11.53
N PRO A 622 8.68 -30.37 -12.25
CA PRO A 622 9.20 -31.60 -12.81
C PRO A 622 10.34 -31.39 -13.82
N ALA A 623 11.26 -32.31 -13.87
CA ALA A 623 12.33 -32.32 -14.86
C ALA A 623 11.76 -32.29 -16.28
N GLY A 624 12.32 -31.45 -17.15
CA GLY A 624 11.86 -31.29 -18.53
C GLY A 624 10.66 -30.37 -18.75
N ALA A 625 10.20 -29.69 -17.71
CA ALA A 625 9.14 -28.68 -17.83
C ALA A 625 9.53 -27.54 -18.78
N ASP A 626 8.56 -27.01 -19.53
CA ASP A 626 8.79 -25.93 -20.47
C ASP A 626 9.08 -24.58 -19.76
N LYS A 627 9.56 -23.60 -20.54
CA LYS A 627 9.90 -22.26 -20.03
C LYS A 627 8.69 -21.53 -19.43
N MET A 628 7.48 -21.84 -19.88
CA MET A 628 6.26 -21.22 -19.38
C MET A 628 5.90 -21.77 -17.99
N ILE A 629 6.08 -23.06 -17.76
CA ILE A 629 5.90 -23.68 -16.44
C ILE A 629 6.87 -23.06 -15.45
N HIS A 630 8.15 -22.91 -15.78
CA HIS A 630 9.13 -22.24 -14.94
C HIS A 630 8.75 -20.78 -14.63
N ARG A 631 8.19 -20.07 -15.60
CA ARG A 631 7.74 -18.69 -15.40
C ARG A 631 6.56 -18.59 -14.43
N VAL A 632 5.62 -19.52 -14.52
CA VAL A 632 4.50 -19.63 -13.56
C VAL A 632 5.04 -20.04 -12.21
N ALA A 633 5.89 -21.08 -12.14
CA ALA A 633 6.51 -21.55 -10.90
C ALA A 633 7.23 -20.44 -10.14
N LYS A 634 8.01 -19.60 -10.83
CA LYS A 634 8.67 -18.43 -10.20
C LYS A 634 7.69 -17.52 -9.46
N ARG A 635 6.50 -17.27 -10.00
CA ARG A 635 5.49 -16.44 -9.35
C ARG A 635 4.92 -17.14 -8.13
N PHE A 636 4.64 -18.44 -8.22
CA PHE A 636 4.18 -19.22 -7.06
C PHE A 636 5.28 -19.27 -5.99
N ALA A 637 6.52 -19.48 -6.38
CA ALA A 637 7.67 -19.47 -5.48
C ALA A 637 7.78 -18.14 -4.71
N VAL A 638 7.63 -17.01 -5.40
CA VAL A 638 7.63 -15.69 -4.72
C VAL A 638 6.48 -15.57 -3.73
N MET A 639 5.26 -15.97 -4.08
CA MET A 639 4.13 -15.95 -3.16
C MET A 639 4.39 -16.83 -1.93
N ALA A 640 4.95 -18.04 -2.13
CA ALA A 640 5.33 -18.92 -1.03
C ALA A 640 6.41 -18.29 -0.13
N THR A 641 7.45 -17.72 -0.73
CA THR A 641 8.53 -17.02 -0.01
C THR A 641 8.02 -15.82 0.77
N VAL A 642 7.07 -15.06 0.23
CA VAL A 642 6.41 -13.96 0.96
C VAL A 642 5.64 -14.47 2.19
N GLY A 643 4.98 -15.60 2.07
CA GLY A 643 4.32 -16.26 3.21
C GLY A 643 5.30 -16.65 4.31
N GLU A 644 6.46 -17.23 3.96
CA GLU A 644 7.52 -17.55 4.94
C GLU A 644 8.14 -16.28 5.55
N LEU A 645 8.35 -15.23 4.75
CA LEU A 645 8.81 -13.94 5.26
C LEU A 645 7.81 -13.33 6.25
N ALA A 646 6.52 -13.42 5.94
CA ALA A 646 5.48 -12.94 6.84
C ALA A 646 5.40 -13.76 8.15
N LEU A 647 5.75 -15.03 8.10
CA LEU A 647 5.94 -15.85 9.28
C LEU A 647 7.15 -15.37 10.10
N GLU A 648 8.30 -15.14 9.48
CA GLU A 648 9.50 -14.63 10.15
C GLU A 648 9.26 -13.26 10.79
N TYR A 649 8.47 -12.43 10.17
CA TYR A 649 8.06 -11.12 10.71
C TYR A 649 7.02 -11.22 11.84
N GLY A 650 6.50 -12.42 12.15
CA GLY A 650 5.43 -12.58 13.12
C GLY A 650 4.08 -12.04 12.65
N THR A 651 3.91 -11.83 11.34
CA THR A 651 2.61 -11.45 10.76
C THR A 651 1.67 -12.64 10.62
N LEU A 652 2.22 -13.82 10.33
CA LEU A 652 1.47 -15.07 10.18
C LEU A 652 1.82 -16.04 11.32
N PRO A 653 0.84 -16.70 11.95
CA PRO A 653 1.04 -17.64 13.06
C PRO A 653 1.24 -19.09 12.56
N TRP A 654 1.72 -19.29 11.34
CA TRP A 654 1.84 -20.59 10.70
C TRP A 654 3.09 -21.35 11.16
N ALA A 655 3.10 -22.65 10.93
CA ALA A 655 4.32 -23.43 11.03
C ALA A 655 5.25 -23.13 9.83
N LYS A 656 6.56 -23.24 10.04
CA LYS A 656 7.55 -23.08 8.98
C LYS A 656 7.30 -24.08 7.85
N GLY A 657 7.30 -23.61 6.61
CA GLY A 657 7.03 -24.40 5.42
C GLY A 657 5.55 -24.48 5.02
N GLU A 658 4.63 -23.93 5.81
CA GLU A 658 3.20 -23.98 5.49
C GLU A 658 2.86 -23.18 4.21
N ALA A 659 3.51 -22.04 4.01
CA ALA A 659 3.32 -21.27 2.80
C ALA A 659 3.81 -22.02 1.55
N PHE A 660 4.97 -22.67 1.64
CA PHE A 660 5.50 -23.52 0.56
C PHE A 660 4.57 -24.68 0.26
N ARG A 661 4.07 -25.39 1.29
CA ARG A 661 3.13 -26.48 1.14
C ARG A 661 1.84 -26.06 0.44
N GLY A 662 1.18 -25.01 0.96
CA GLY A 662 -0.12 -24.56 0.46
C GLY A 662 -0.05 -23.98 -0.95
N VAL A 663 0.94 -23.13 -1.21
CA VAL A 663 1.17 -22.53 -2.52
C VAL A 663 1.65 -23.59 -3.52
N GLY A 664 2.52 -24.52 -3.10
CA GLY A 664 3.00 -25.65 -3.89
C GLY A 664 1.86 -26.57 -4.32
N ALA A 665 0.92 -26.90 -3.42
CA ALA A 665 -0.27 -27.68 -3.76
C ALA A 665 -1.13 -27.00 -4.83
N CYS A 666 -1.28 -25.68 -4.77
CA CYS A 666 -1.98 -24.92 -5.79
C CYS A 666 -1.25 -24.93 -7.13
N PHE A 667 0.07 -24.87 -7.15
CA PHE A 667 0.88 -24.98 -8.35
C PHE A 667 0.74 -26.37 -8.99
N GLN A 668 0.79 -27.43 -8.19
CA GLN A 668 0.59 -28.82 -8.66
C GLN A 668 -0.81 -29.02 -9.23
N SER A 669 -1.86 -28.51 -8.55
CA SER A 669 -3.24 -28.55 -9.04
C SER A 669 -3.38 -27.88 -10.42
N TRP A 670 -2.72 -26.73 -10.64
CA TRP A 670 -2.68 -26.08 -11.94
C TRP A 670 -1.92 -26.92 -12.97
N LEU A 671 -0.79 -27.52 -12.59
CA LEU A 671 0.03 -28.33 -13.50
C LEU A 671 -0.72 -29.57 -13.98
N ALA A 672 -1.44 -30.24 -13.08
CA ALA A 672 -2.32 -31.37 -13.40
C ALA A 672 -3.44 -30.97 -14.36
N ASP A 673 -4.15 -29.85 -14.09
CA ASP A 673 -5.25 -29.36 -14.94
C ASP A 673 -4.77 -28.91 -16.34
N ARG A 674 -3.48 -28.59 -16.47
CA ARG A 674 -2.87 -28.21 -17.75
C ARG A 674 -2.70 -29.38 -18.72
N GLY A 675 -2.56 -30.60 -18.22
CA GLY A 675 -2.49 -31.83 -19.02
C GLY A 675 -1.16 -32.05 -19.75
N GLY A 676 -0.01 -31.63 -19.20
CA GLY A 676 1.31 -31.96 -19.70
C GLY A 676 2.42 -30.94 -19.47
N LEU A 677 3.67 -31.41 -19.59
CA LEU A 677 4.89 -30.63 -19.32
C LEU A 677 5.40 -29.77 -20.48
N GLY A 678 4.91 -30.03 -21.70
CA GLY A 678 5.29 -29.31 -22.92
C GLY A 678 4.59 -27.97 -23.09
N ALA A 679 4.99 -27.20 -24.07
CA ALA A 679 4.31 -25.95 -24.42
C ALA A 679 2.85 -26.21 -24.78
N ARG A 680 1.92 -25.51 -24.20
CA ARG A 680 0.47 -25.73 -24.38
C ARG A 680 0.04 -25.71 -25.84
N GLU A 681 0.60 -24.79 -26.62
CA GLU A 681 0.33 -24.71 -28.06
C GLU A 681 0.81 -25.95 -28.82
N ASP A 682 1.89 -26.58 -28.36
CA ASP A 682 2.43 -27.80 -28.93
C ASP A 682 1.55 -29.00 -28.58
N ILE A 683 1.09 -29.11 -27.34
CA ILE A 683 0.13 -30.10 -26.87
C ILE A 683 -1.19 -29.99 -27.67
N LEU A 684 -1.73 -28.78 -27.77
CA LEU A 684 -2.96 -28.52 -28.53
C LEU A 684 -2.80 -28.83 -30.00
N ALA A 685 -1.62 -28.60 -30.57
CA ALA A 685 -1.33 -28.92 -31.95
C ALA A 685 -1.32 -30.45 -32.16
N VAL A 686 -0.70 -31.23 -31.28
CA VAL A 686 -0.72 -32.70 -31.34
C VAL A 686 -2.15 -33.23 -31.21
N GLN A 687 -2.93 -32.74 -30.26
CA GLN A 687 -4.33 -33.10 -30.03
C GLN A 687 -5.21 -32.78 -31.27
N GLN A 688 -5.00 -31.61 -31.89
CA GLN A 688 -5.73 -31.22 -33.10
C GLN A 688 -5.43 -32.18 -34.25
N VAL A 689 -4.16 -32.54 -34.46
CA VAL A 689 -3.75 -33.49 -35.50
C VAL A 689 -4.35 -34.87 -35.23
N ARG A 690 -4.26 -35.38 -34.01
CA ARG A 690 -4.87 -36.63 -33.57
C ARG A 690 -6.38 -36.63 -33.83
N ARG A 691 -7.11 -35.62 -33.33
CA ARG A 691 -8.56 -35.50 -33.54
C ARG A 691 -8.94 -35.45 -35.00
N PHE A 692 -8.17 -34.74 -35.85
CA PHE A 692 -8.42 -34.70 -37.28
C PHE A 692 -8.30 -36.08 -37.90
N ILE A 693 -7.27 -36.84 -37.54
CA ILE A 693 -7.08 -38.21 -38.03
C ILE A 693 -8.20 -39.14 -37.54
N GLU A 694 -8.55 -39.10 -36.26
CA GLU A 694 -9.65 -39.88 -35.68
C GLU A 694 -10.97 -39.65 -36.41
N GLN A 695 -11.30 -38.37 -36.69
CA GLN A 695 -12.54 -38.00 -37.37
C GLN A 695 -12.55 -38.39 -38.87
N HIS A 696 -11.40 -38.35 -39.53
CA HIS A 696 -11.33 -38.39 -40.98
C HIS A 696 -10.55 -39.58 -41.58
N ARG A 697 -10.00 -40.46 -40.73
CA ARG A 697 -9.15 -41.60 -41.17
C ARG A 697 -9.74 -42.47 -42.27
N PHE A 698 -11.05 -42.59 -42.36
CA PHE A 698 -11.73 -43.38 -43.39
C PHE A 698 -12.41 -42.54 -44.48
N SER A 699 -12.61 -41.26 -44.27
CA SER A 699 -13.40 -40.40 -45.15
C SER A 699 -12.57 -39.45 -46.02
N ARG A 700 -11.32 -39.12 -45.62
CA ARG A 700 -10.48 -38.14 -46.33
C ARG A 700 -9.05 -38.63 -46.62
N PHE A 701 -8.78 -39.90 -46.48
CA PHE A 701 -7.50 -40.54 -46.82
C PHE A 701 -7.72 -41.66 -47.80
N GLU A 702 -6.99 -41.65 -48.93
CA GLU A 702 -7.00 -42.72 -49.96
C GLU A 702 -6.18 -43.88 -49.48
N ASP A 703 -6.65 -45.09 -49.71
CA ASP A 703 -5.99 -46.33 -49.26
C ASP A 703 -4.95 -46.83 -50.29
N VAL A 704 -3.67 -46.74 -49.86
CA VAL A 704 -2.53 -47.13 -50.74
C VAL A 704 -2.52 -48.58 -51.00
N ASP A 705 -2.93 -49.43 -50.07
CA ASP A 705 -2.90 -50.91 -50.25
C ASP A 705 -4.03 -51.39 -51.17
N ALA A 706 -5.20 -50.72 -51.09
CA ALA A 706 -6.28 -50.96 -52.03
C ALA A 706 -5.86 -50.58 -53.45
N ALA A 707 -5.13 -49.47 -53.62
CA ALA A 707 -4.60 -49.05 -54.92
C ALA A 707 -3.54 -50.03 -55.48
N ARG A 708 -2.66 -50.55 -54.63
CA ARG A 708 -1.67 -51.62 -55.04
C ARG A 708 -2.37 -52.84 -55.52
N THR A 709 -3.41 -53.29 -54.84
CA THR A 709 -4.16 -54.47 -55.18
C THR A 709 -4.88 -54.30 -56.55
N ALA A 710 -5.49 -53.08 -56.74
CA ALA A 710 -6.14 -52.73 -58.00
C ALA A 710 -5.18 -52.71 -59.21
N ILE A 711 -3.96 -52.12 -59.02
CA ILE A 711 -2.93 -52.11 -60.06
C ILE A 711 -2.48 -53.56 -60.40
N GLY A 712 -2.23 -54.39 -59.41
CA GLY A 712 -1.84 -55.80 -59.54
C GLY A 712 -2.87 -56.65 -60.24
N THR A 713 -4.15 -56.36 -60.09
CA THR A 713 -5.26 -57.16 -60.67
C THR A 713 -5.62 -56.64 -62.05
N THR A 714 -5.46 -55.35 -62.38
CA THR A 714 -5.95 -54.77 -63.66
C THR A 714 -4.84 -54.50 -64.67
N GLY A 715 -3.53 -54.57 -64.27
CA GLY A 715 -2.41 -54.25 -65.15
C GLY A 715 -2.38 -52.80 -65.68
N LYS A 716 -3.25 -51.90 -65.22
CA LYS A 716 -3.33 -50.50 -65.63
C LYS A 716 -2.47 -49.64 -64.71
N GLU A 717 -1.42 -49.03 -65.28
CA GLU A 717 -0.66 -47.97 -64.59
C GLU A 717 -1.21 -46.60 -64.98
N GLY A 718 -1.62 -45.76 -63.98
CA GLY A 718 -2.03 -44.38 -64.21
C GLY A 718 -3.12 -43.90 -63.26
N ALA A 719 -3.52 -42.64 -63.41
CA ALA A 719 -4.47 -41.94 -62.54
C ALA A 719 -5.86 -42.58 -62.44
N ASP A 720 -6.23 -43.44 -63.45
CA ASP A 720 -7.50 -44.13 -63.47
C ASP A 720 -7.60 -45.28 -62.46
N CYS A 721 -6.51 -45.66 -61.81
CA CYS A 721 -6.48 -46.68 -60.74
C CYS A 721 -7.03 -46.17 -59.39
N TYR A 722 -7.04 -44.86 -59.17
CA TYR A 722 -7.72 -44.24 -58.08
C TYR A 722 -9.10 -43.76 -58.49
N LEU A 723 -10.05 -44.63 -58.52
CA LEU A 723 -11.46 -44.24 -58.46
C LEU A 723 -11.73 -43.77 -57.07
N SER A 724 -11.22 -42.57 -56.74
CA SER A 724 -11.40 -42.05 -55.40
C SER A 724 -12.85 -41.64 -55.20
N ASN A 725 -13.55 -42.41 -54.42
CA ASN A 725 -14.82 -42.00 -53.82
C ASN A 725 -14.57 -40.98 -52.62
N VAL A 726 -13.31 -40.56 -52.38
CA VAL A 726 -12.92 -39.68 -51.32
C VAL A 726 -13.04 -38.24 -51.81
N ARG A 727 -14.15 -37.59 -51.50
CA ARG A 727 -14.28 -36.15 -51.74
C ARG A 727 -13.35 -35.39 -50.78
N ASP A 728 -12.66 -34.41 -51.29
CA ASP A 728 -11.72 -33.54 -50.48
C ASP A 728 -10.59 -34.34 -49.78
N ALA A 729 -9.95 -35.24 -50.52
CA ALA A 729 -8.82 -36.05 -50.05
C ALA A 729 -7.70 -35.16 -49.46
N VAL A 730 -7.27 -35.45 -48.25
CA VAL A 730 -6.18 -34.73 -47.53
C VAL A 730 -4.83 -35.43 -47.79
N GLY A 731 -4.88 -36.69 -48.13
CA GLY A 731 -3.68 -37.48 -48.36
C GLY A 731 -4.01 -38.99 -48.47
N PHE A 732 -3.06 -39.79 -48.05
CA PHE A 732 -3.10 -41.24 -48.23
C PHE A 732 -2.90 -41.92 -46.87
N ARG A 733 -3.39 -43.14 -46.70
CA ARG A 733 -3.11 -44.03 -45.57
C ARG A 733 -2.55 -45.36 -46.09
N GLU A 734 -1.63 -45.91 -45.35
CA GLU A 734 -0.99 -47.19 -45.66
C GLU A 734 -0.91 -48.00 -44.36
N LEU A 735 -1.22 -49.34 -44.48
CA LEU A 735 -1.07 -50.24 -43.34
C LEU A 735 0.41 -50.53 -43.17
N THR A 736 0.93 -50.19 -41.98
CA THR A 736 2.34 -50.34 -41.61
C THR A 736 2.43 -51.19 -40.34
N ARG A 737 3.57 -51.89 -40.16
CA ARG A 737 3.82 -52.60 -38.89
C ARG A 737 4.61 -51.72 -37.98
N ASP A 738 4.15 -51.61 -36.75
CA ASP A 738 4.84 -50.91 -35.70
C ASP A 738 6.04 -51.75 -35.19
N SER A 739 6.88 -51.19 -34.31
CA SER A 739 8.08 -51.79 -33.76
C SER A 739 7.80 -53.10 -32.99
N ASP A 740 6.64 -53.28 -32.46
CA ASP A 740 6.12 -54.44 -31.72
C ASP A 740 5.38 -55.45 -32.61
N GLY A 741 5.37 -55.22 -33.96
CA GLY A 741 4.77 -56.15 -34.96
C GLY A 741 3.27 -55.92 -35.17
N THR A 742 2.63 -54.97 -34.46
CA THR A 742 1.22 -54.64 -34.57
C THR A 742 0.97 -53.89 -35.88
N GLU A 743 -0.07 -54.31 -36.64
CA GLU A 743 -0.49 -53.60 -37.87
C GLU A 743 -1.35 -52.39 -37.54
N ALA A 744 -0.92 -51.19 -37.98
CA ALA A 744 -1.65 -49.97 -37.83
C ALA A 744 -1.43 -49.01 -39.00
N TYR A 745 -2.36 -48.05 -39.19
CA TYR A 745 -2.27 -47.14 -40.33
C TYR A 745 -1.31 -45.98 -40.05
N SER A 746 -0.39 -45.74 -40.99
CA SER A 746 0.33 -44.48 -41.15
C SER A 746 -0.42 -43.57 -42.15
N TYR A 747 -0.38 -42.24 -41.90
CA TYR A 747 -1.11 -41.27 -42.70
C TYR A 747 -0.12 -40.31 -43.39
N TYR A 748 -0.29 -40.14 -44.69
CA TYR A 748 0.53 -39.34 -45.57
C TYR A 748 -0.23 -38.08 -45.96
N VAL A 749 -0.04 -36.98 -45.20
CA VAL A 749 -0.74 -35.73 -45.41
C VAL A 749 -0.02 -34.86 -46.43
N GLN A 750 -0.70 -34.43 -47.49
CA GLN A 750 -0.10 -33.52 -48.49
C GLN A 750 0.22 -32.15 -47.83
N ALA A 751 1.32 -31.52 -48.24
CA ALA A 751 1.83 -30.31 -47.61
C ALA A 751 0.83 -29.14 -47.61
N GLU A 752 0.03 -28.99 -48.67
CA GLU A 752 -1.00 -27.97 -48.74
C GLU A 752 -2.18 -28.27 -47.80
N GLN A 753 -2.60 -29.53 -47.75
CA GLN A 753 -3.69 -29.96 -46.85
C GLN A 753 -3.29 -29.97 -45.39
N TRP A 754 -2.01 -30.17 -45.08
CA TRP A 754 -1.48 -30.02 -43.76
C TRP A 754 -1.78 -28.63 -43.20
N LYS A 755 -1.51 -27.59 -44.03
CA LYS A 755 -1.73 -26.19 -43.61
C LYS A 755 -3.23 -25.82 -43.61
N ASN A 756 -3.99 -26.22 -44.66
CA ASN A 756 -5.32 -25.67 -44.88
C ASN A 756 -6.44 -26.50 -44.24
N ALA A 757 -6.21 -27.78 -43.96
CA ALA A 757 -7.18 -28.68 -43.36
C ALA A 757 -6.76 -29.16 -41.96
N VAL A 758 -5.61 -29.82 -41.80
CA VAL A 758 -5.19 -30.46 -40.56
C VAL A 758 -4.82 -29.41 -39.51
N CYS A 759 -4.01 -28.40 -39.87
CA CYS A 759 -3.54 -27.34 -39.00
C CYS A 759 -4.34 -26.05 -39.16
N LYS A 760 -5.61 -26.14 -39.52
CA LYS A 760 -6.45 -24.94 -39.67
C LYS A 760 -6.54 -24.16 -38.37
N GLY A 761 -6.11 -22.88 -38.39
CA GLY A 761 -6.14 -22.00 -37.22
C GLY A 761 -4.91 -22.06 -36.29
N ILE A 762 -3.93 -22.95 -36.61
CA ILE A 762 -2.67 -23.05 -35.87
C ILE A 762 -1.46 -22.91 -36.80
N ASP A 763 -0.27 -22.62 -36.22
CA ASP A 763 0.98 -22.59 -36.98
C ASP A 763 1.36 -24.01 -37.46
N SER A 764 1.28 -24.24 -38.77
CA SER A 764 1.50 -25.55 -39.40
C SER A 764 2.95 -26.05 -39.24
N THR A 765 3.92 -25.15 -39.15
CA THR A 765 5.33 -25.53 -38.95
C THR A 765 5.58 -25.92 -37.49
N ARG A 766 5.00 -25.19 -36.58
CA ARG A 766 5.03 -25.50 -35.15
C ARG A 766 4.34 -26.82 -34.85
N ALA A 767 3.14 -27.04 -35.43
CA ALA A 767 2.40 -28.27 -35.28
C ALA A 767 3.20 -29.48 -35.78
N ALA A 768 3.87 -29.39 -36.92
CA ALA A 768 4.72 -30.47 -37.44
C ALA A 768 5.93 -30.75 -36.51
N LYS A 769 6.51 -29.74 -35.91
CA LYS A 769 7.56 -29.92 -34.90
C LYS A 769 7.03 -30.58 -33.64
N ALA A 770 5.89 -30.15 -33.13
CA ALA A 770 5.25 -30.72 -31.95
C ALA A 770 4.90 -32.22 -32.16
N VAL A 771 4.32 -32.57 -33.29
CA VAL A 771 4.01 -33.98 -33.64
C VAL A 771 5.28 -34.82 -33.82
N ARG A 772 6.37 -34.25 -34.35
CA ARG A 772 7.69 -34.88 -34.37
C ARG A 772 8.24 -35.15 -32.98
N ASP A 773 8.21 -34.14 -32.11
CA ASP A 773 8.76 -34.20 -30.76
C ASP A 773 7.94 -35.16 -29.87
N ALA A 774 6.66 -35.35 -30.18
CA ALA A 774 5.81 -36.39 -29.63
C ALA A 774 6.03 -37.80 -30.26
N GLY A 775 7.05 -37.97 -31.11
CA GLY A 775 7.37 -39.25 -31.71
C GLY A 775 6.39 -39.72 -32.81
N ALA A 776 5.42 -38.90 -33.20
CA ALA A 776 4.35 -39.25 -34.10
C ALA A 776 4.51 -38.75 -35.55
N LEU A 777 5.64 -38.08 -35.88
CA LEU A 777 5.97 -37.63 -37.24
C LEU A 777 7.31 -38.25 -37.69
N GLN A 778 7.29 -38.98 -38.77
CA GLN A 778 8.51 -39.50 -39.43
C GLN A 778 9.20 -38.36 -40.21
N THR A 779 10.49 -38.13 -39.94
CA THR A 779 11.26 -37.06 -40.59
C THR A 779 12.12 -37.62 -41.73
N GLY A 780 12.35 -36.79 -42.78
CA GLY A 780 13.26 -37.08 -43.85
C GLY A 780 14.74 -36.83 -43.50
N ALA A 781 15.65 -37.12 -44.46
CA ALA A 781 17.06 -36.80 -44.29
C ALA A 781 17.30 -35.33 -44.00
N GLY A 782 18.20 -35.02 -43.06
CA GLY A 782 18.56 -33.65 -42.68
C GLY A 782 17.51 -32.91 -41.81
N ARG A 783 16.68 -33.64 -41.02
CA ARG A 783 15.61 -33.10 -40.15
C ARG A 783 14.45 -32.41 -40.90
N ASN A 784 14.27 -32.74 -42.21
CA ASN A 784 13.10 -32.25 -42.94
C ASN A 784 11.80 -32.85 -42.39
N LEU A 785 10.82 -32.00 -42.09
CA LEU A 785 9.52 -32.38 -41.52
C LEU A 785 8.64 -33.08 -42.57
N THR A 786 8.97 -33.03 -43.87
CA THR A 786 8.27 -33.67 -44.97
C THR A 786 9.15 -34.67 -45.67
N MET A 787 8.56 -35.73 -46.18
CA MET A 787 9.24 -36.78 -46.97
C MET A 787 8.62 -36.91 -48.37
N LYS A 788 9.37 -37.45 -49.33
CA LYS A 788 8.87 -37.87 -50.64
C LYS A 788 8.49 -39.35 -50.54
N LYS A 789 7.21 -39.64 -50.69
CA LYS A 789 6.69 -40.99 -50.72
C LYS A 789 6.27 -41.32 -52.16
N MET A 790 6.54 -42.55 -52.60
CA MET A 790 6.04 -43.10 -53.86
C MET A 790 4.64 -43.62 -53.61
N ILE A 791 3.65 -43.04 -54.26
CA ILE A 791 2.27 -43.47 -54.18
C ILE A 791 1.87 -44.16 -55.48
N PRO A 792 1.40 -45.41 -55.44
CA PRO A 792 0.99 -46.13 -56.64
C PRO A 792 -0.07 -45.33 -57.39
N GLY A 793 0.07 -45.25 -58.74
CA GLY A 793 -0.83 -44.48 -59.61
C GLY A 793 -0.70 -42.95 -59.56
N VAL A 794 -0.02 -42.38 -58.57
CA VAL A 794 0.14 -40.90 -58.40
C VAL A 794 1.60 -40.44 -58.58
N GLY A 795 2.56 -41.31 -58.26
CA GLY A 795 3.99 -40.98 -58.35
C GLY A 795 4.60 -40.47 -57.06
N LYS A 796 5.69 -39.65 -57.15
CA LYS A 796 6.38 -39.10 -55.97
C LYS A 796 5.66 -37.88 -55.44
N VAL A 797 5.09 -37.99 -54.24
CA VAL A 797 4.38 -36.93 -53.58
C VAL A 797 5.14 -36.49 -52.32
N ARG A 798 5.19 -35.19 -52.04
CA ARG A 798 5.76 -34.64 -50.79
C ARG A 798 4.69 -34.59 -49.72
N VAL A 799 4.92 -35.30 -48.62
CA VAL A 799 3.92 -35.49 -47.55
C VAL A 799 4.54 -35.35 -46.17
N TYR A 800 3.72 -35.00 -45.17
CA TYR A 800 3.97 -35.26 -43.75
C TYR A 800 3.56 -36.69 -43.45
N VAL A 801 4.46 -37.46 -42.84
CA VAL A 801 4.20 -38.88 -42.55
C VAL A 801 3.88 -39.00 -41.07
N ILE A 802 2.61 -39.17 -40.77
CA ILE A 802 2.12 -39.34 -39.39
C ILE A 802 2.11 -40.85 -39.09
N THR A 803 2.80 -41.24 -38.04
CA THR A 803 2.92 -42.63 -37.59
C THR A 803 1.73 -43.03 -36.72
N PRO A 804 1.48 -44.31 -36.48
CA PRO A 804 0.45 -44.79 -35.55
C PRO A 804 0.60 -44.27 -34.12
N ALA A 805 1.79 -43.88 -33.73
CA ALA A 805 2.07 -43.26 -32.41
C ALA A 805 1.21 -42.02 -32.11
N ILE A 806 0.66 -41.34 -33.15
CA ILE A 806 -0.24 -40.20 -32.97
C ILE A 806 -1.47 -40.52 -32.12
N MET A 807 -1.94 -41.77 -32.19
CA MET A 807 -3.14 -42.20 -31.47
C MET A 807 -2.89 -42.35 -29.94
N ARG A 808 -1.62 -42.46 -29.54
CA ARG A 808 -1.18 -42.51 -28.13
C ARG A 808 -0.56 -41.18 -27.71
N ALA A 809 -0.24 -40.30 -28.66
CA ALA A 809 0.37 -39.01 -28.37
C ALA A 809 -0.67 -38.00 -27.84
N GLY A 810 -0.44 -37.40 -26.67
CA GLY A 810 -1.30 -36.38 -26.06
C GLY A 810 -2.21 -36.89 -24.95
N ASP A 811 -2.20 -38.15 -24.60
CA ASP A 811 -2.73 -38.68 -23.33
C ASP A 811 -1.56 -38.74 -22.33
N ALA A 812 -1.50 -37.77 -21.43
CA ALA A 812 -0.65 -37.85 -20.27
C ALA A 812 -1.52 -38.35 -19.11
N ASP A 813 -1.86 -39.67 -19.13
CA ASP A 813 -2.43 -40.37 -17.97
C ASP A 813 -3.00 -41.71 -18.47
N ASP A 814 -2.15 -42.70 -18.65
CA ASP A 814 -2.49 -44.13 -18.62
C ASP A 814 -1.21 -44.97 -18.56
N ALA A 815 -0.26 -44.59 -17.69
CA ALA A 815 0.94 -45.38 -17.47
C ALA A 815 1.22 -45.51 -15.95
N ASP A 816 0.27 -46.02 -15.18
CA ASP A 816 0.51 -46.57 -13.82
C ASP A 816 -0.74 -47.28 -13.26
N ASP A 817 -1.36 -48.19 -14.01
CA ASP A 817 -2.44 -49.04 -13.42
C ASP A 817 -2.44 -50.51 -13.93
N ASP A 818 -1.28 -51.03 -14.36
CA ASP A 818 -1.16 -52.45 -14.78
C ASP A 818 -0.02 -53.21 -14.06
N ASP A 819 0.27 -52.89 -12.79
CA ASP A 819 1.13 -53.79 -11.96
C ASP A 819 0.64 -53.86 -10.51
N GLN A 820 -0.54 -54.41 -10.28
CA GLN A 820 -0.90 -55.06 -9.03
C GLN A 820 -2.10 -56.04 -9.27
N GLU A 821 -1.82 -57.26 -9.69
CA GLU A 821 -2.52 -58.45 -9.21
C GLU A 821 -1.69 -59.20 -8.15
#